data_8fcc7820ca9b6c50eac7ad9910111980
#
_entry.id   8fcc7820ca9b6c50eac7ad9910111980
#
_cell.length_a   1.000
_cell.length_b   1.000
_cell.length_c   1.000
_cell.angle_alpha   90.00
_cell.angle_beta   90.00
_cell.angle_gamma   90.00
#
_symmetry.space_group_name_H-M   'P 1'
#
loop_
_entity.id
_entity.type
_entity.pdbx_description
1 polymer ?
#
loop_
_entity_poly.entity_id
_entity_poly.type
_entity_poly.pdbx_seq_one_letter_code
_entity_poly.pdbx_strand_id
1 'polypeptide(L)'
;MRLGTVVLVTRAFAVGIFVTCGTLQCALGAEERVNVDQGWSDKQKGTWYTTSQGSRLIPLSWIRALEQPGLPLDGTVRLFLDPDHIKKFGYLPSDSGKPESLPIGFAIDRQDDRQFSEITKRRWKSPQSKNESWLGLTCSACHTAELTYQGKRLRIDGGPTLADFQGFMKTLNRALVETRDDQNKWNRFASVVLKGVDKESNRALLKGELANLIAWQLKVEQANETPLEYGYGRLDAFGHIFNKVLLRVEAEGSQSKNPSDAPVSYPFLWNIHQQDKVQWNGIAPNLSISESLDVGALGRNVGEVVGVFGDVKLLPIGPAINGYRSSVNVRNLVQLEQLVSKLRPPAWPDVFPAIDPDKWEAGKNIFNNMNGGCVTCHDVLPRNDIATKVEVKMTPLRGPKAIGTDPWMACNAYTYEALSGVLHNTPKKFVAFSSLPLKENAALADMLGTTVIGILWNKKDDVVDSLGTRINPNIDVFDQHKGPLAFNPNELLAQLLERLHDDTKAERLKRCMTETSPILAYKGRPLNGIWATPPYLHNGSVPTLYDLLLPPDQRPASFSVGTREFDPVKVGYVTEPTADNRPLWPDEIFVFRARDESGNPIAGNANMGHDYGNAALQPEDRMALIEYMKAIGGHREGSKIVP
;
A
#
# COMPACT_ATOMS: atom_id res chain seq x y z
N MET A 1 -26.47 100.94 15.97
CA MET A 1 -26.92 99.60 16.44
C MET A 1 -26.56 98.53 15.39
N ARG A 2 -25.45 97.91 15.54
CA ARG A 2 -25.07 96.74 14.72
C ARG A 2 -24.29 95.81 15.66
N LEU A 3 -24.85 94.70 15.99
CA LEU A 3 -24.15 93.62 16.69
C LEU A 3 -23.18 92.94 15.75
N GLY A 4 -21.93 92.82 16.16
CA GLY A 4 -20.89 92.09 15.48
C GLY A 4 -20.83 90.69 16.11
N THR A 5 -20.95 89.69 15.25
CA THR A 5 -20.81 88.25 15.63
C THR A 5 -19.35 87.85 15.57
N VAL A 6 -18.79 87.43 16.71
CA VAL A 6 -17.44 86.90 16.83
C VAL A 6 -17.55 85.36 16.54
N VAL A 7 -16.81 84.93 15.51
CA VAL A 7 -16.66 83.53 15.21
C VAL A 7 -15.39 82.99 15.88
N LEU A 8 -15.54 82.09 16.86
CA LEU A 8 -14.43 81.39 17.47
C LEU A 8 -14.14 80.12 16.60
N VAL A 9 -12.92 80.11 16.03
CA VAL A 9 -12.42 78.90 15.33
C VAL A 9 -11.62 78.07 16.33
N THR A 10 -12.22 76.95 16.78
CA THR A 10 -11.53 75.92 17.56
C THR A 10 -10.87 74.92 16.58
N ARG A 11 -9.53 74.93 16.55
CA ARG A 11 -8.75 73.85 15.88
C ARG A 11 -8.73 72.61 16.80
N ALA A 12 -9.43 71.58 16.41
CA ALA A 12 -9.30 70.23 17.02
C ALA A 12 -8.07 69.52 16.40
N PHE A 13 -7.07 69.26 17.23
CA PHE A 13 -5.98 68.34 16.88
C PHE A 13 -6.52 66.88 17.01
N ALA A 14 -6.77 66.20 15.89
CA ALA A 14 -7.01 64.76 15.88
C ALA A 14 -5.63 64.08 15.91
N VAL A 15 -5.28 63.50 17.06
CA VAL A 15 -4.18 62.53 17.18
C VAL A 15 -4.67 61.21 16.62
N GLY A 16 -4.28 60.90 15.39
CA GLY A 16 -4.53 59.59 14.79
C GLY A 16 -3.59 58.54 15.40
N ILE A 17 -4.12 57.70 16.29
CA ILE A 17 -3.44 56.47 16.70
C ILE A 17 -3.57 55.50 15.55
N PHE A 18 -2.52 55.35 14.73
CA PHE A 18 -2.36 54.25 13.81
C PHE A 18 -2.09 52.97 14.64
N VAL A 19 -3.13 52.22 14.94
CA VAL A 19 -2.97 50.81 15.35
C VAL A 19 -2.57 50.05 14.09
N THR A 20 -1.28 49.84 13.89
CA THR A 20 -0.78 48.86 12.95
C THR A 20 -1.16 47.47 13.48
N CYS A 21 -2.31 46.98 13.06
CA CYS A 21 -2.65 45.54 13.19
C CYS A 21 -1.65 44.78 12.29
N GLY A 22 -0.51 44.44 12.87
CA GLY A 22 0.44 43.52 12.26
C GLY A 22 -0.27 42.19 12.15
N THR A 23 -0.75 41.87 10.95
CA THR A 23 -1.06 40.50 10.59
C THR A 23 0.23 39.71 10.76
N LEU A 24 0.37 39.02 11.91
CA LEU A 24 1.26 37.87 12.01
C LEU A 24 0.67 36.81 11.02
N GLN A 25 0.98 36.96 9.75
CA GLN A 25 1.03 35.84 8.85
C GLN A 25 2.17 34.99 9.40
N CYS A 26 1.83 33.96 10.21
CA CYS A 26 2.72 32.85 10.40
C CYS A 26 3.02 32.32 8.99
N ALA A 27 4.14 32.77 8.42
CA ALA A 27 4.77 32.05 7.35
C ALA A 27 5.06 30.67 7.94
N LEU A 28 4.22 29.69 7.62
CA LEU A 28 4.56 28.29 7.73
C LEU A 28 5.80 28.15 6.85
N GLY A 29 6.97 28.29 7.47
CA GLY A 29 8.26 28.06 6.81
C GLY A 29 8.20 26.69 6.16
N ALA A 30 8.75 26.55 4.97
CA ALA A 30 8.85 25.26 4.31
C ALA A 30 9.43 24.27 5.33
N GLU A 31 8.65 23.24 5.69
CA GLU A 31 9.04 22.24 6.68
C GLU A 31 10.41 21.66 6.31
N GLU A 32 11.36 21.77 7.21
CA GLU A 32 12.73 21.30 6.99
C GLU A 32 12.74 19.79 6.77
N ARG A 33 13.35 19.33 5.68
CA ARG A 33 13.49 17.92 5.41
C ARG A 33 14.74 17.35 6.07
N VAL A 34 14.56 16.40 6.97
CA VAL A 34 15.64 15.64 7.58
C VAL A 34 15.98 14.44 6.67
N ASN A 35 17.26 14.28 6.37
CA ASN A 35 17.73 13.13 5.61
C ASN A 35 17.85 11.92 6.54
N VAL A 36 17.09 10.87 6.25
CA VAL A 36 17.23 9.56 6.91
C VAL A 36 18.13 8.69 6.03
N ASP A 37 19.30 8.30 6.55
CA ASP A 37 20.21 7.43 5.82
C ASP A 37 19.62 6.02 5.70
N GLN A 38 19.41 5.60 4.45
CA GLN A 38 18.98 4.25 4.08
C GLN A 38 19.86 3.67 2.95
N GLY A 39 21.01 4.26 2.72
CA GLY A 39 22.01 3.79 1.75
C GLY A 39 21.76 4.20 0.29
N TRP A 40 20.67 4.89 -0.02
CA TRP A 40 20.38 5.36 -1.38
C TRP A 40 20.87 6.79 -1.63
N SER A 41 21.48 6.99 -2.80
CA SER A 41 21.75 8.34 -3.34
C SER A 41 20.47 9.00 -3.86
N ASP A 42 20.47 10.33 -4.03
CA ASP A 42 19.33 11.07 -4.60
C ASP A 42 18.94 10.60 -5.99
N LYS A 43 19.91 10.17 -6.81
CA LYS A 43 19.63 9.55 -8.11
C LYS A 43 18.86 8.25 -7.98
N GLN A 44 19.21 7.41 -7.02
CA GLN A 44 18.51 6.15 -6.75
C GLN A 44 17.09 6.41 -6.22
N LYS A 45 16.92 7.37 -5.32
CA LYS A 45 15.60 7.83 -4.85
C LYS A 45 14.74 8.34 -6.01
N GLY A 46 15.31 9.19 -6.88
CA GLY A 46 14.59 9.66 -8.08
C GLY A 46 14.16 8.51 -9.00
N THR A 47 15.02 7.51 -9.21
CA THR A 47 14.67 6.30 -9.96
C THR A 47 13.52 5.53 -9.28
N TRP A 48 13.59 5.34 -7.97
CA TRP A 48 12.55 4.68 -7.18
C TRP A 48 11.19 5.38 -7.29
N TYR A 49 11.16 6.72 -7.29
CA TYR A 49 9.93 7.50 -7.29
C TYR A 49 9.21 7.55 -8.64
N THR A 50 9.93 7.36 -9.76
CA THR A 50 9.39 7.68 -11.09
C THR A 50 9.44 6.54 -12.11
N THR A 51 10.11 5.41 -11.80
CA THR A 51 10.23 4.30 -12.74
C THR A 51 8.91 3.54 -12.87
N SER A 52 8.35 3.51 -14.09
CA SER A 52 7.14 2.75 -14.38
C SER A 52 7.38 1.24 -14.33
N GLN A 53 6.53 0.54 -13.63
CA GLN A 53 6.48 -0.94 -13.63
C GLN A 53 5.56 -1.51 -14.74
N GLY A 54 4.95 -0.64 -15.55
CA GLY A 54 3.98 -1.03 -16.58
C GLY A 54 2.52 -0.87 -16.14
N SER A 55 2.28 -0.18 -15.04
CA SER A 55 0.93 0.19 -14.58
C SER A 55 0.32 1.26 -15.51
N ARG A 56 -0.97 1.10 -15.87
CA ARG A 56 -1.70 1.95 -16.83
C ARG A 56 -3.12 2.22 -16.31
N LEU A 57 -3.24 3.18 -15.41
CA LEU A 57 -4.51 3.53 -14.77
C LEU A 57 -5.40 4.40 -15.68
N ILE A 58 -4.83 5.47 -16.25
CA ILE A 58 -5.55 6.48 -17.03
C ILE A 58 -4.58 7.15 -18.03
N PRO A 59 -5.02 7.54 -19.25
CA PRO A 59 -4.19 8.34 -20.15
C PRO A 59 -3.70 9.62 -19.48
N LEU A 60 -2.40 9.92 -19.61
CA LEU A 60 -1.77 11.07 -18.94
C LEU A 60 -2.43 12.41 -19.32
N SER A 61 -2.82 12.57 -20.59
CA SER A 61 -3.52 13.77 -21.03
C SER A 61 -4.91 13.93 -20.39
N TRP A 62 -5.56 12.81 -20.06
CA TRP A 62 -6.88 12.84 -19.42
C TRP A 62 -6.78 13.25 -17.96
N ILE A 63 -5.91 12.62 -17.18
CA ILE A 63 -5.77 12.95 -15.76
C ILE A 63 -5.28 14.39 -15.53
N ARG A 64 -4.49 14.93 -16.44
CA ARG A 64 -4.05 16.33 -16.40
C ARG A 64 -5.13 17.33 -16.73
N ALA A 65 -6.17 16.90 -17.45
CA ALA A 65 -7.33 17.70 -17.79
C ALA A 65 -8.54 17.46 -16.87
N LEU A 66 -8.47 16.40 -16.06
CA LEU A 66 -9.55 15.99 -15.17
C LEU A 66 -9.70 16.99 -14.03
N GLU A 67 -10.92 17.41 -13.76
CA GLU A 67 -11.26 18.26 -12.62
C GLU A 67 -11.61 17.43 -11.39
N GLN A 68 -11.47 18.02 -10.23
CA GLN A 68 -11.96 17.44 -8.96
C GLN A 68 -13.48 17.25 -9.04
N PRO A 69 -14.05 16.25 -8.35
CA PRO A 69 -15.50 16.10 -8.27
C PRO A 69 -16.13 17.22 -7.45
N GLY A 70 -17.42 17.46 -7.69
CA GLY A 70 -18.19 18.55 -7.11
C GLY A 70 -18.00 19.88 -7.84
N LEU A 71 -18.73 20.88 -7.38
CA LEU A 71 -18.61 22.26 -7.84
C LEU A 71 -17.91 23.06 -6.75
N PRO A 72 -16.79 23.75 -7.04
CA PRO A 72 -16.17 24.62 -6.07
C PRO A 72 -17.11 25.77 -5.68
N LEU A 73 -17.22 26.06 -4.38
CA LEU A 73 -18.08 27.13 -3.88
C LEU A 73 -17.68 28.52 -4.42
N ASP A 74 -16.41 28.68 -4.76
CA ASP A 74 -15.83 29.91 -5.32
C ASP A 74 -15.84 29.98 -6.86
N GLY A 75 -16.39 28.95 -7.53
CA GLY A 75 -16.44 28.85 -8.99
C GLY A 75 -15.11 28.61 -9.68
N THR A 76 -14.01 28.39 -8.93
CA THR A 76 -12.69 28.12 -9.50
C THR A 76 -12.57 26.68 -9.97
N VAL A 77 -11.97 26.47 -11.15
CA VAL A 77 -11.67 25.12 -11.64
C VAL A 77 -10.44 24.58 -10.91
N ARG A 78 -10.59 23.44 -10.25
CA ARG A 78 -9.50 22.73 -9.55
C ARG A 78 -9.23 21.41 -10.24
N LEU A 79 -7.98 21.15 -10.59
CA LEU A 79 -7.57 19.92 -11.25
C LEU A 79 -7.43 18.76 -10.28
N PHE A 80 -7.67 17.56 -10.76
CA PHE A 80 -7.59 16.34 -9.94
C PHE A 80 -6.17 16.11 -9.37
N LEU A 81 -5.13 16.40 -10.18
CA LEU A 81 -3.73 16.28 -9.76
C LEU A 81 -3.20 17.47 -8.95
N ASP A 82 -4.06 18.39 -8.52
CA ASP A 82 -3.67 19.47 -7.62
C ASP A 82 -2.97 18.86 -6.37
N PRO A 83 -1.77 19.37 -5.99
CA PRO A 83 -1.01 18.82 -4.88
C PRO A 83 -1.80 18.73 -3.57
N ASP A 84 -2.63 19.73 -3.26
CA ASP A 84 -3.42 19.73 -2.02
C ASP A 84 -4.58 18.71 -2.09
N HIS A 85 -5.13 18.46 -3.29
CA HIS A 85 -6.10 17.40 -3.48
C HIS A 85 -5.47 16.01 -3.30
N ILE A 86 -4.28 15.80 -3.87
CA ILE A 86 -3.56 14.52 -3.76
C ILE A 86 -3.12 14.23 -2.31
N LYS A 87 -2.72 15.25 -1.56
CA LYS A 87 -2.40 15.11 -0.13
C LYS A 87 -3.57 14.58 0.71
N LYS A 88 -4.82 14.90 0.34
CA LYS A 88 -6.02 14.40 1.04
C LYS A 88 -6.08 12.87 1.08
N PHE A 89 -5.52 12.22 0.06
CA PHE A 89 -5.41 10.75 0.01
C PHE A 89 -4.10 10.21 0.58
N GLY A 90 -3.34 11.01 1.31
CA GLY A 90 -2.09 10.60 1.94
C GLY A 90 -0.92 10.37 0.98
N TYR A 91 -1.07 10.60 -0.34
CA TYR A 91 0.05 10.54 -1.27
C TYR A 91 1.02 11.72 -1.09
N LEU A 92 2.28 11.50 -1.43
CA LEU A 92 3.34 12.48 -1.26
C LEU A 92 3.50 13.31 -2.54
N PRO A 93 3.44 14.65 -2.46
CA PRO A 93 3.74 15.51 -3.60
C PRO A 93 5.18 15.32 -4.07
N SER A 94 5.46 15.70 -5.33
CA SER A 94 6.82 15.76 -5.83
C SER A 94 7.67 16.76 -5.05
N ASP A 95 8.91 16.38 -4.76
CA ASP A 95 9.88 17.29 -4.13
C ASP A 95 10.38 18.41 -5.09
N SER A 96 10.06 18.32 -6.38
CA SER A 96 10.52 19.30 -7.39
C SER A 96 9.86 20.69 -7.24
N GLY A 97 8.73 20.77 -6.54
CA GLY A 97 7.93 21.98 -6.40
C GLY A 97 7.31 22.51 -7.69
N LYS A 98 7.47 21.78 -8.81
CA LYS A 98 6.91 22.19 -10.11
C LYS A 98 5.47 21.73 -10.24
N PRO A 99 4.54 22.59 -10.69
CA PRO A 99 3.12 22.26 -10.80
C PRO A 99 2.83 21.05 -11.72
N GLU A 100 3.65 20.86 -12.75
CA GLU A 100 3.51 19.75 -13.71
C GLU A 100 4.06 18.41 -13.20
N SER A 101 4.76 18.40 -12.06
CA SER A 101 5.38 17.19 -11.51
C SER A 101 4.33 16.27 -10.90
N LEU A 102 4.51 14.99 -11.15
CA LEU A 102 3.63 13.96 -10.59
C LEU A 102 4.00 13.66 -9.14
N PRO A 103 3.04 13.26 -8.31
CA PRO A 103 3.29 12.79 -6.95
C PRO A 103 4.28 11.61 -6.94
N ILE A 104 4.94 11.37 -5.80
CA ILE A 104 5.84 10.23 -5.62
C ILE A 104 5.08 8.94 -5.89
N GLY A 105 5.65 8.07 -6.72
CA GLY A 105 5.04 6.81 -7.09
C GLY A 105 3.99 6.88 -8.20
N PHE A 106 3.71 8.06 -8.71
CA PHE A 106 2.90 8.23 -9.92
C PHE A 106 3.85 8.28 -11.12
N ALA A 107 3.85 7.22 -11.91
CA ALA A 107 4.82 7.03 -12.98
C ALA A 107 4.17 7.06 -14.36
N ILE A 108 4.93 7.54 -15.36
CA ILE A 108 4.48 7.59 -16.75
C ILE A 108 4.90 6.30 -17.45
N ASP A 109 3.92 5.53 -17.93
CA ASP A 109 4.14 4.41 -18.82
C ASP A 109 3.98 4.82 -20.28
N ARG A 110 4.92 4.40 -21.12
CA ARG A 110 4.90 4.68 -22.55
C ARG A 110 5.39 3.45 -23.33
N GLN A 111 4.45 2.66 -23.80
CA GLN A 111 4.69 1.44 -24.55
C GLN A 111 3.83 1.38 -25.82
N ASP A 112 4.24 0.59 -26.81
CA ASP A 112 3.42 0.26 -27.98
C ASP A 112 2.22 -0.60 -27.53
N ASP A 113 1.03 -0.04 -27.63
CA ASP A 113 -0.21 -0.61 -27.10
C ASP A 113 -0.93 -1.56 -28.06
N ARG A 114 -0.41 -1.78 -29.28
CA ARG A 114 -1.09 -2.60 -30.31
C ARG A 114 -1.37 -4.02 -29.88
N GLN A 115 -0.60 -4.53 -28.91
CA GLN A 115 -0.71 -5.90 -28.40
C GLN A 115 -1.44 -6.00 -27.06
N PHE A 116 -1.88 -4.89 -26.49
CA PHE A 116 -2.59 -4.85 -25.22
C PHE A 116 -4.06 -5.17 -25.38
N SER A 117 -4.74 -5.36 -24.25
CA SER A 117 -6.19 -5.54 -24.24
C SER A 117 -6.90 -4.22 -24.60
N GLU A 118 -8.16 -4.31 -24.96
CA GLU A 118 -8.99 -3.14 -25.29
C GLU A 118 -9.15 -2.17 -24.09
N ILE A 119 -8.77 -2.59 -22.89
CA ILE A 119 -8.83 -1.75 -21.68
C ILE A 119 -7.79 -0.63 -21.74
N THR A 120 -6.58 -0.90 -22.21
CA THR A 120 -5.52 0.11 -22.33
C THR A 120 -5.13 0.43 -23.77
N LYS A 121 -5.67 -0.28 -24.76
CA LYS A 121 -5.55 0.02 -26.18
C LYS A 121 -6.70 0.93 -26.62
N ARG A 122 -6.68 2.19 -26.21
CA ARG A 122 -7.76 3.15 -26.46
C ARG A 122 -7.43 4.08 -27.61
N ARG A 123 -8.46 4.46 -28.40
CA ARG A 123 -8.35 5.34 -29.57
C ARG A 123 -9.34 6.49 -29.46
N TRP A 124 -8.94 7.59 -28.84
CA TRP A 124 -9.81 8.74 -28.54
C TRP A 124 -9.62 9.95 -29.45
N LYS A 125 -8.70 9.87 -30.41
CA LYS A 125 -8.42 10.95 -31.40
C LYS A 125 -7.82 10.38 -32.68
N SER A 126 -7.92 11.11 -33.78
CA SER A 126 -7.27 10.76 -35.03
C SER A 126 -6.59 12.00 -35.63
N PRO A 127 -5.27 11.95 -35.89
CA PRO A 127 -4.36 10.81 -35.65
C PRO A 127 -4.02 10.61 -34.18
N GLN A 128 -3.67 9.36 -33.81
CA GLN A 128 -3.21 9.01 -32.46
C GLN A 128 -1.96 8.12 -32.52
N SER A 129 -1.01 8.41 -31.61
CA SER A 129 0.17 7.58 -31.40
C SER A 129 -0.22 6.22 -30.80
N LYS A 130 0.51 5.16 -31.20
CA LYS A 130 0.44 3.86 -30.53
C LYS A 130 1.17 3.83 -29.18
N ASN A 131 1.96 4.87 -28.90
CA ASN A 131 2.76 5.02 -27.68
C ASN A 131 2.24 6.18 -26.82
N GLU A 132 0.91 6.32 -26.70
CA GLU A 132 0.33 7.33 -25.79
C GLU A 132 0.80 7.10 -24.35
N SER A 133 1.05 8.21 -23.66
CA SER A 133 1.49 8.17 -22.27
C SER A 133 0.31 7.87 -21.35
N TRP A 134 0.52 6.95 -20.42
CA TRP A 134 -0.43 6.59 -19.36
C TRP A 134 0.16 6.94 -18.00
N LEU A 135 -0.69 7.39 -17.09
CA LEU A 135 -0.37 7.46 -15.67
C LEU A 135 -0.65 6.10 -15.05
N GLY A 136 0.29 5.62 -14.25
CA GLY A 136 0.13 4.44 -13.40
C GLY A 136 0.77 4.67 -12.05
N LEU A 137 0.62 3.69 -11.16
CA LEU A 137 1.27 3.64 -9.87
C LEU A 137 2.48 2.71 -9.93
N THR A 138 3.56 3.08 -9.25
CA THR A 138 4.74 2.23 -9.04
C THR A 138 4.92 1.92 -7.55
N CYS A 139 5.85 1.03 -7.22
CA CYS A 139 6.09 0.55 -5.84
C CYS A 139 6.14 1.70 -4.81
N SER A 140 6.77 2.83 -5.15
CA SER A 140 6.92 3.96 -4.24
C SER A 140 5.62 4.69 -3.88
N ALA A 141 4.52 4.48 -4.62
CA ALA A 141 3.21 5.04 -4.24
C ALA A 141 2.69 4.46 -2.91
N CYS A 142 3.00 3.17 -2.65
CA CYS A 142 2.61 2.47 -1.43
C CYS A 142 3.77 2.26 -0.46
N HIS A 143 5.01 2.36 -0.96
CA HIS A 143 6.24 2.07 -0.20
C HIS A 143 7.21 3.26 -0.17
N THR A 144 6.70 4.45 0.17
CA THR A 144 7.49 5.63 0.56
C THR A 144 6.70 6.41 1.58
N ALA A 145 7.08 6.31 2.85
CA ALA A 145 6.43 6.99 3.95
C ALA A 145 7.04 8.38 4.20
N GLU A 146 6.32 9.18 4.93
CA GLU A 146 6.81 10.43 5.50
C GLU A 146 6.25 10.58 6.91
N LEU A 147 7.14 10.86 7.86
CA LEU A 147 6.81 11.18 9.24
C LEU A 147 7.06 12.66 9.46
N THR A 148 6.30 13.28 10.34
CA THR A 148 6.58 14.66 10.82
C THR A 148 6.86 14.64 12.30
N TYR A 149 7.79 15.47 12.74
CA TYR A 149 8.11 15.67 14.14
C TYR A 149 8.61 17.08 14.37
N GLN A 150 7.92 17.83 15.22
CA GLN A 150 8.29 19.23 15.53
C GLN A 150 8.54 20.09 14.29
N GLY A 151 7.66 19.99 13.28
CA GLY A 151 7.76 20.72 12.02
C GLY A 151 8.85 20.25 11.06
N LYS A 152 9.50 19.12 11.33
CA LYS A 152 10.49 18.49 10.45
C LYS A 152 9.89 17.29 9.75
N ARG A 153 10.22 17.09 8.47
CA ARG A 153 9.76 15.95 7.66
C ARG A 153 10.87 14.91 7.49
N LEU A 154 10.56 13.67 7.77
CA LEU A 154 11.45 12.52 7.63
C LEU A 154 10.89 11.59 6.55
N ARG A 155 11.55 11.52 5.41
CA ARG A 155 11.18 10.61 4.31
C ARG A 155 11.79 9.23 4.54
N ILE A 156 10.93 8.19 4.53
CA ILE A 156 11.33 6.79 4.74
C ILE A 156 11.07 6.02 3.44
N ASP A 157 12.13 5.78 2.69
CA ASP A 157 12.07 4.99 1.46
C ASP A 157 11.83 3.51 1.79
N GLY A 158 10.95 2.86 1.03
CA GLY A 158 10.50 1.48 1.33
C GLY A 158 9.56 1.35 2.53
N GLY A 159 9.24 2.44 3.23
CA GLY A 159 8.31 2.44 4.36
C GLY A 159 6.84 2.47 3.93
N PRO A 160 5.90 2.02 4.78
CA PRO A 160 4.47 2.03 4.48
C PRO A 160 3.96 3.48 4.39
N THR A 161 3.43 3.86 3.23
CA THR A 161 2.77 5.15 3.07
C THR A 161 1.42 5.19 3.79
N LEU A 162 0.97 6.38 4.18
CA LEU A 162 -0.40 6.61 4.66
C LEU A 162 -1.38 6.87 3.50
N ALA A 163 -1.19 6.25 2.32
CA ALA A 163 -2.10 6.43 1.21
C ALA A 163 -3.47 5.78 1.48
N ASP A 164 -4.54 6.53 1.26
CA ASP A 164 -5.91 6.03 1.12
C ASP A 164 -6.18 5.69 -0.35
N PHE A 165 -5.79 4.49 -0.74
CA PHE A 165 -6.01 4.00 -2.10
C PHE A 165 -7.49 3.87 -2.45
N GLN A 166 -8.32 3.41 -1.51
CA GLN A 166 -9.75 3.22 -1.74
C GLN A 166 -10.46 4.55 -1.97
N GLY A 167 -10.22 5.56 -1.13
CA GLY A 167 -10.77 6.89 -1.29
C GLY A 167 -10.28 7.59 -2.55
N PHE A 168 -8.99 7.43 -2.90
CA PHE A 168 -8.44 7.93 -4.17
C PHE A 168 -9.18 7.35 -5.38
N MET A 169 -9.39 6.03 -5.44
CA MET A 169 -10.05 5.38 -6.57
C MET A 169 -11.53 5.74 -6.68
N LYS A 170 -12.27 5.77 -5.56
CA LYS A 170 -13.67 6.22 -5.53
C LYS A 170 -13.80 7.66 -6.03
N THR A 171 -12.90 8.55 -5.60
CA THR A 171 -12.90 9.95 -5.99
C THR A 171 -12.52 10.12 -7.47
N LEU A 172 -11.55 9.34 -7.98
CA LEU A 172 -11.19 9.33 -9.41
C LEU A 172 -12.38 8.89 -10.27
N ASN A 173 -13.06 7.82 -9.89
CA ASN A 173 -14.22 7.31 -10.63
C ASN A 173 -15.36 8.34 -10.65
N ARG A 174 -15.63 8.97 -9.52
CA ARG A 174 -16.61 10.06 -9.43
C ARG A 174 -16.24 11.24 -10.33
N ALA A 175 -14.98 11.67 -10.34
CA ALA A 175 -14.51 12.75 -11.20
C ALA A 175 -14.68 12.44 -12.70
N LEU A 176 -14.40 11.19 -13.11
CA LEU A 176 -14.60 10.72 -14.49
C LEU A 176 -16.09 10.71 -14.88
N VAL A 177 -16.96 10.22 -14.00
CA VAL A 177 -18.43 10.20 -14.21
C VAL A 177 -18.95 11.63 -14.34
N GLU A 178 -18.59 12.53 -13.43
CA GLU A 178 -19.00 13.94 -13.50
C GLU A 178 -18.48 14.63 -14.76
N THR A 179 -17.26 14.31 -15.21
CA THR A 179 -16.71 14.85 -16.47
C THR A 179 -17.49 14.38 -17.70
N ARG A 180 -18.02 13.15 -17.70
CA ARG A 180 -18.90 12.65 -18.77
C ARG A 180 -20.26 13.33 -18.78
N ASP A 181 -20.84 13.56 -17.60
CA ASP A 181 -22.24 13.92 -17.40
C ASP A 181 -22.48 15.44 -17.31
N ASP A 182 -21.51 16.22 -16.79
CA ASP A 182 -21.56 17.68 -16.77
C ASP A 182 -21.01 18.27 -18.07
N GLN A 183 -21.86 18.98 -18.82
CA GLN A 183 -21.48 19.52 -20.14
C GLN A 183 -20.34 20.56 -20.06
N ASN A 184 -20.23 21.32 -18.97
CA ASN A 184 -19.17 22.32 -18.82
C ASN A 184 -17.83 21.65 -18.52
N LYS A 185 -17.82 20.66 -17.59
CA LYS A 185 -16.62 19.83 -17.33
C LYS A 185 -16.19 19.10 -18.60
N TRP A 186 -17.13 18.47 -19.30
CA TRP A 186 -16.86 17.80 -20.59
C TRP A 186 -16.20 18.73 -21.60
N ASN A 187 -16.74 19.94 -21.81
CA ASN A 187 -16.21 20.87 -22.79
C ASN A 187 -14.78 21.31 -22.46
N ARG A 188 -14.50 21.62 -21.20
CA ARG A 188 -13.14 21.98 -20.76
C ARG A 188 -12.17 20.80 -20.91
N PHE A 189 -12.57 19.62 -20.45
CA PHE A 189 -11.79 18.39 -20.55
C PHE A 189 -11.46 18.04 -22.02
N ALA A 190 -12.48 18.00 -22.90
CA ALA A 190 -12.29 17.66 -24.29
C ALA A 190 -11.38 18.66 -25.01
N SER A 191 -11.55 19.96 -24.78
CA SER A 191 -10.72 21.01 -25.35
C SER A 191 -9.24 20.88 -24.98
N VAL A 192 -8.94 20.50 -23.73
CA VAL A 192 -7.56 20.29 -23.26
C VAL A 192 -6.98 18.99 -23.85
N VAL A 193 -7.72 17.87 -23.77
CA VAL A 193 -7.26 16.56 -24.25
C VAL A 193 -7.04 16.53 -25.76
N LEU A 194 -7.89 17.22 -26.51
CA LEU A 194 -7.86 17.25 -27.99
C LEU A 194 -7.11 18.47 -28.55
N LYS A 195 -6.36 19.19 -27.74
CA LYS A 195 -5.61 20.38 -28.18
C LYS A 195 -4.88 20.11 -29.51
N GLY A 196 -5.17 20.95 -30.52
CA GLY A 196 -4.61 20.86 -31.87
C GLY A 196 -5.34 19.88 -32.83
N VAL A 197 -6.25 19.03 -32.31
CA VAL A 197 -7.08 18.10 -33.12
C VAL A 197 -8.54 18.11 -32.66
N ASP A 198 -8.98 19.17 -32.02
CA ASP A 198 -10.35 19.31 -31.51
C ASP A 198 -11.33 19.54 -32.65
N LYS A 199 -12.05 18.48 -32.99
CA LYS A 199 -13.12 18.45 -34.00
C LYS A 199 -14.19 17.47 -33.53
N GLU A 200 -15.41 17.63 -34.05
CA GLU A 200 -16.58 16.84 -33.63
C GLU A 200 -16.32 15.32 -33.65
N SER A 201 -15.68 14.82 -34.71
CA SER A 201 -15.36 13.40 -34.81
C SER A 201 -14.41 12.92 -33.72
N ASN A 202 -13.44 13.74 -33.30
CA ASN A 202 -12.53 13.38 -32.18
C ASN A 202 -13.24 13.55 -30.83
N ARG A 203 -14.14 14.53 -30.69
CA ARG A 203 -14.96 14.64 -29.46
C ARG A 203 -15.86 13.42 -29.28
N ALA A 204 -16.47 12.91 -30.37
CA ALA A 204 -17.26 11.68 -30.34
C ALA A 204 -16.40 10.45 -29.93
N LEU A 205 -15.20 10.28 -30.52
CA LEU A 205 -14.27 9.22 -30.15
C LEU A 205 -13.86 9.33 -28.68
N LEU A 206 -13.48 10.52 -28.22
CA LEU A 206 -13.08 10.75 -26.84
C LEU A 206 -14.22 10.45 -25.86
N LYS A 207 -15.45 10.84 -26.18
CA LYS A 207 -16.62 10.58 -25.33
C LYS A 207 -16.92 9.09 -25.21
N GLY A 208 -16.81 8.34 -26.31
CA GLY A 208 -16.95 6.88 -26.33
C GLY A 208 -15.87 6.19 -25.50
N GLU A 209 -14.60 6.58 -25.66
CA GLU A 209 -13.51 5.97 -24.91
C GLU A 209 -13.51 6.36 -23.41
N LEU A 210 -13.97 7.56 -23.07
CA LEU A 210 -14.21 7.95 -21.68
C LEU A 210 -15.29 7.07 -21.04
N ALA A 211 -16.41 6.85 -21.73
CA ALA A 211 -17.47 5.96 -21.26
C ALA A 211 -16.96 4.52 -21.05
N ASN A 212 -16.14 4.00 -21.98
CA ASN A 212 -15.53 2.68 -21.86
C ASN A 212 -14.56 2.58 -20.66
N LEU A 213 -13.76 3.62 -20.40
CA LEU A 213 -12.88 3.65 -19.22
C LEU A 213 -13.71 3.67 -17.93
N ILE A 214 -14.74 4.51 -17.87
CA ILE A 214 -15.65 4.59 -16.72
C ILE A 214 -16.29 3.21 -16.46
N ALA A 215 -16.83 2.57 -17.48
CA ALA A 215 -17.46 1.26 -17.35
C ALA A 215 -16.48 0.21 -16.77
N TRP A 216 -15.23 0.22 -17.24
CA TRP A 216 -14.18 -0.65 -16.69
C TRP A 216 -13.87 -0.33 -15.23
N GLN A 217 -13.65 0.94 -14.88
CA GLN A 217 -13.31 1.36 -13.52
C GLN A 217 -14.44 1.05 -12.53
N LEU A 218 -15.69 1.29 -12.91
CA LEU A 218 -16.85 0.93 -12.06
C LEU A 218 -16.99 -0.58 -11.89
N LYS A 219 -16.69 -1.37 -12.93
CA LYS A 219 -16.66 -2.84 -12.81
C LYS A 219 -15.57 -3.31 -11.84
N VAL A 220 -14.40 -2.66 -11.84
CA VAL A 220 -13.33 -2.92 -10.88
C VAL A 220 -13.73 -2.51 -9.47
N GLU A 221 -14.38 -1.37 -9.30
CA GLU A 221 -14.89 -0.90 -8.01
C GLU A 221 -15.92 -1.88 -7.43
N GLN A 222 -16.90 -2.29 -8.23
CA GLN A 222 -17.91 -3.27 -7.85
C GLN A 222 -17.31 -4.63 -7.47
N ALA A 223 -16.31 -5.11 -8.21
CA ALA A 223 -15.64 -6.37 -7.90
C ALA A 223 -14.89 -6.35 -6.56
N ASN A 224 -14.50 -5.15 -6.08
CA ASN A 224 -13.79 -4.96 -4.82
C ASN A 224 -14.69 -4.34 -3.75
N GLU A 225 -16.01 -4.37 -3.94
CA GLU A 225 -16.94 -3.82 -2.96
C GLU A 225 -16.81 -4.55 -1.62
N THR A 226 -16.82 -3.76 -0.55
CA THR A 226 -16.71 -4.25 0.81
C THR A 226 -17.39 -3.25 1.75
N PRO A 227 -18.06 -3.71 2.81
CA PRO A 227 -18.59 -2.82 3.85
C PRO A 227 -17.46 -2.21 4.72
N LEU A 228 -16.22 -2.70 4.59
CA LEU A 228 -15.09 -2.28 5.38
C LEU A 228 -14.35 -1.13 4.69
N GLU A 229 -14.34 0.04 5.29
CA GLU A 229 -13.50 1.14 4.85
C GLU A 229 -12.05 0.90 5.26
N TYR A 230 -11.13 1.05 4.29
CA TYR A 230 -9.71 0.79 4.57
C TYR A 230 -9.05 1.94 5.31
N GLY A 231 -9.38 3.17 4.95
CA GLY A 231 -8.72 4.37 5.44
C GLY A 231 -7.26 4.45 4.99
N TYR A 232 -6.47 5.18 5.75
CA TYR A 232 -5.07 5.45 5.42
C TYR A 232 -4.16 4.26 5.70
N GLY A 233 -3.18 4.03 4.79
CA GLY A 233 -2.07 3.10 5.00
C GLY A 233 -2.40 1.62 4.80
N ARG A 234 -3.58 1.30 4.24
CA ARG A 234 -4.04 -0.09 4.09
C ARG A 234 -4.69 -0.37 2.74
N LEU A 235 -4.62 -1.64 2.34
CA LEU A 235 -5.27 -2.16 1.13
C LEU A 235 -5.49 -3.67 1.30
N ASP A 236 -6.63 -4.19 0.87
CA ASP A 236 -6.76 -5.62 0.60
C ASP A 236 -6.09 -5.96 -0.74
N ALA A 237 -4.75 -6.08 -0.69
CA ALA A 237 -3.96 -6.30 -1.90
C ALA A 237 -4.33 -7.61 -2.59
N PHE A 238 -4.58 -8.70 -1.84
CA PHE A 238 -4.97 -9.98 -2.44
C PHE A 238 -6.35 -9.93 -3.07
N GLY A 239 -7.35 -9.39 -2.39
CA GLY A 239 -8.68 -9.20 -2.95
C GLY A 239 -8.63 -8.42 -4.26
N HIS A 240 -7.92 -7.29 -4.28
CA HIS A 240 -7.77 -6.46 -5.48
C HIS A 240 -7.03 -7.18 -6.62
N ILE A 241 -5.94 -7.90 -6.35
CA ILE A 241 -5.18 -8.65 -7.36
C ILE A 241 -6.04 -9.80 -7.91
N PHE A 242 -6.66 -10.58 -7.04
CA PHE A 242 -7.51 -11.72 -7.43
C PHE A 242 -8.69 -11.27 -8.28
N ASN A 243 -9.40 -10.23 -7.85
CA ASN A 243 -10.54 -9.69 -8.58
C ASN A 243 -10.14 -9.10 -9.95
N LYS A 244 -8.92 -8.52 -10.07
CA LYS A 244 -8.38 -8.09 -11.36
C LYS A 244 -8.16 -9.27 -12.31
N VAL A 245 -7.65 -10.40 -11.85
CA VAL A 245 -7.53 -11.62 -12.66
C VAL A 245 -8.91 -12.14 -13.06
N LEU A 246 -9.86 -12.20 -12.10
CA LEU A 246 -11.23 -12.64 -12.38
C LEU A 246 -11.91 -11.82 -13.48
N LEU A 247 -11.75 -10.50 -13.45
CA LEU A 247 -12.30 -9.62 -14.47
C LEU A 247 -11.70 -9.83 -15.87
N ARG A 248 -10.62 -10.62 -15.99
CA ARG A 248 -9.92 -10.92 -17.25
C ARG A 248 -10.16 -12.34 -17.76
N VAL A 249 -10.70 -13.24 -16.94
CA VAL A 249 -10.95 -14.63 -17.37
C VAL A 249 -12.27 -14.79 -18.14
N GLU A 250 -13.06 -13.73 -18.28
CA GLU A 250 -14.28 -13.68 -19.11
C GLU A 250 -15.30 -14.79 -18.78
N ALA A 251 -15.36 -15.23 -17.52
CA ALA A 251 -16.33 -16.22 -17.08
C ALA A 251 -17.62 -15.52 -16.64
N GLU A 252 -18.73 -15.83 -17.30
CA GLU A 252 -20.06 -15.36 -16.87
C GLU A 252 -20.37 -15.96 -15.48
N GLY A 253 -20.87 -15.12 -14.56
CA GLY A 253 -21.21 -15.53 -13.19
C GLY A 253 -20.02 -15.69 -12.24
N SER A 254 -18.78 -15.42 -12.69
CA SER A 254 -17.59 -15.40 -11.81
C SER A 254 -17.56 -14.17 -10.88
N GLN A 255 -18.55 -13.29 -10.97
CA GLN A 255 -18.61 -12.07 -10.20
C GLN A 255 -18.79 -12.38 -8.71
N SER A 256 -17.77 -12.19 -8.11
CA SER A 256 -17.28 -12.13 -6.75
C SER A 256 -18.26 -12.46 -5.61
N LYS A 257 -18.20 -13.70 -5.20
CA LYS A 257 -18.40 -14.07 -3.80
C LYS A 257 -17.11 -13.87 -2.98
N ASN A 258 -16.15 -13.09 -3.49
CA ASN A 258 -14.81 -12.89 -2.93
C ASN A 258 -14.58 -11.39 -2.63
N PRO A 259 -15.23 -10.83 -1.59
CA PRO A 259 -15.11 -9.40 -1.25
C PRO A 259 -13.68 -9.04 -0.87
N SER A 260 -13.25 -7.81 -1.16
CA SER A 260 -11.95 -7.30 -0.71
C SER A 260 -12.07 -6.76 0.72
N ASP A 261 -12.22 -7.66 1.71
CA ASP A 261 -12.58 -7.34 3.10
C ASP A 261 -11.51 -7.68 4.14
N ALA A 262 -10.27 -7.89 3.71
CA ALA A 262 -9.14 -8.16 4.59
C ALA A 262 -7.97 -7.18 4.34
N PRO A 263 -8.16 -5.87 4.59
CA PRO A 263 -7.13 -4.88 4.33
C PRO A 263 -5.93 -5.05 5.26
N VAL A 264 -4.74 -4.93 4.69
CA VAL A 264 -3.47 -5.02 5.39
C VAL A 264 -2.64 -3.75 5.19
N SER A 265 -1.74 -3.47 6.14
CA SER A 265 -0.75 -2.41 6.00
C SER A 265 0.22 -2.74 4.87
N TYR A 266 0.71 -1.70 4.19
CA TYR A 266 1.79 -1.88 3.23
C TYR A 266 3.05 -2.37 3.96
N PRO A 267 3.63 -3.54 3.59
CA PRO A 267 4.82 -4.03 4.27
C PRO A 267 6.04 -3.16 3.93
N PHE A 268 6.92 -2.92 4.90
CA PHE A 268 8.18 -2.26 4.60
C PHE A 268 9.11 -3.15 3.75
N LEU A 269 10.00 -2.55 2.94
CA LEU A 269 10.75 -3.25 1.90
C LEU A 269 12.21 -3.54 2.26
N TRP A 270 12.81 -2.87 3.22
CA TRP A 270 14.17 -3.25 3.66
C TRP A 270 14.16 -4.66 4.26
N ASN A 271 15.25 -5.36 4.10
CA ASN A 271 15.41 -6.79 4.44
C ASN A 271 14.47 -7.76 3.69
N ILE A 272 13.62 -7.30 2.74
CA ILE A 272 12.68 -8.20 2.05
C ILE A 272 13.41 -9.21 1.15
N HIS A 273 14.50 -8.81 0.53
CA HIS A 273 15.32 -9.68 -0.34
C HIS A 273 16.10 -10.75 0.42
N GLN A 274 16.23 -10.61 1.75
CA GLN A 274 16.89 -11.56 2.64
C GLN A 274 15.96 -12.70 3.07
N GLN A 275 14.64 -12.50 3.01
CA GLN A 275 13.63 -13.45 3.47
C GLN A 275 13.35 -14.50 2.39
N ASP A 276 13.19 -15.76 2.79
CA ASP A 276 12.81 -16.88 1.91
C ASP A 276 11.36 -16.78 1.42
N LYS A 277 10.47 -16.14 2.20
CA LYS A 277 9.05 -15.94 1.90
C LYS A 277 8.64 -14.51 2.18
N VAL A 278 7.76 -13.98 1.34
CA VAL A 278 7.23 -12.61 1.44
C VAL A 278 5.71 -12.60 1.44
N GLN A 279 5.11 -11.40 1.51
CA GLN A 279 3.73 -11.17 1.95
C GLN A 279 3.55 -11.50 3.43
N TRP A 280 2.45 -11.04 4.05
CA TRP A 280 2.23 -11.24 5.49
C TRP A 280 2.08 -12.71 5.88
N ASN A 281 1.48 -13.53 5.02
CA ASN A 281 1.25 -14.97 5.23
C ASN A 281 2.28 -15.88 4.55
N GLY A 282 3.36 -15.34 3.99
CA GLY A 282 4.42 -16.13 3.36
C GLY A 282 4.04 -16.83 2.05
N ILE A 283 2.92 -16.44 1.42
CA ILE A 283 2.41 -17.12 0.21
C ILE A 283 3.35 -16.99 -1.00
N ALA A 284 4.12 -15.91 -1.08
CA ALA A 284 5.04 -15.69 -2.19
C ALA A 284 6.48 -16.07 -1.79
N PRO A 285 7.07 -17.12 -2.37
CA PRO A 285 8.45 -17.50 -2.12
C PRO A 285 9.42 -16.48 -2.75
N ASN A 286 10.53 -16.24 -2.08
CA ASN A 286 11.68 -15.51 -2.61
C ASN A 286 12.74 -16.53 -3.06
N LEU A 287 12.65 -16.98 -4.29
CA LEU A 287 13.56 -17.99 -4.83
C LEU A 287 14.80 -17.33 -5.44
N SER A 288 15.91 -17.43 -4.77
CA SER A 288 17.21 -17.11 -5.36
C SER A 288 17.72 -18.28 -6.18
N ILE A 289 17.96 -18.09 -7.47
CA ILE A 289 18.64 -19.07 -8.34
C ILE A 289 20.15 -18.98 -8.18
N SER A 290 20.65 -17.79 -7.83
CA SER A 290 22.04 -17.52 -7.46
C SER A 290 22.11 -16.32 -6.52
N GLU A 291 23.27 -16.01 -5.94
CA GLU A 291 23.46 -14.82 -5.08
C GLU A 291 23.06 -13.49 -5.76
N SER A 292 23.03 -13.47 -7.10
CA SER A 292 22.70 -12.29 -7.90
C SER A 292 21.30 -12.34 -8.55
N LEU A 293 20.54 -13.44 -8.40
CA LEU A 293 19.34 -13.68 -9.19
C LEU A 293 18.15 -14.10 -8.31
N ASP A 294 17.35 -13.12 -7.94
CA ASP A 294 16.09 -13.32 -7.23
C ASP A 294 14.90 -13.33 -8.21
N VAL A 295 14.57 -14.51 -8.71
CA VAL A 295 13.44 -14.69 -9.65
C VAL A 295 12.08 -14.67 -8.92
N GLY A 296 12.08 -14.99 -7.64
CA GLY A 296 10.87 -14.94 -6.80
C GLY A 296 10.38 -13.51 -6.63
N ALA A 297 11.29 -12.54 -6.47
CA ALA A 297 10.95 -11.13 -6.46
C ALA A 297 10.23 -10.71 -7.76
N LEU A 298 10.73 -11.13 -8.91
CA LEU A 298 10.12 -10.81 -10.19
C LEU A 298 8.71 -11.42 -10.32
N GLY A 299 8.51 -12.66 -9.90
CA GLY A 299 7.20 -13.32 -9.93
C GLY A 299 6.15 -12.57 -9.10
N ARG A 300 6.45 -12.25 -7.83
CA ARG A 300 5.53 -11.47 -6.99
C ARG A 300 5.25 -10.09 -7.57
N ASN A 301 6.28 -9.39 -8.08
CA ASN A 301 6.13 -8.04 -8.63
C ASN A 301 5.27 -8.02 -9.89
N VAL A 302 5.34 -9.04 -10.73
CA VAL A 302 4.42 -9.18 -11.87
C VAL A 302 2.97 -9.30 -11.38
N GLY A 303 2.71 -10.07 -10.30
CA GLY A 303 1.40 -10.15 -9.66
C GLY A 303 0.93 -8.80 -9.12
N GLU A 304 1.81 -8.06 -8.45
CA GLU A 304 1.54 -6.70 -7.96
C GLU A 304 1.15 -5.75 -9.12
N VAL A 305 1.90 -5.77 -10.23
CA VAL A 305 1.61 -4.92 -11.39
C VAL A 305 0.24 -5.25 -11.98
N VAL A 306 -0.14 -6.54 -12.07
CA VAL A 306 -1.48 -6.95 -12.51
C VAL A 306 -2.56 -6.35 -11.60
N GLY A 307 -2.35 -6.37 -10.29
CA GLY A 307 -3.24 -5.76 -9.29
C GLY A 307 -3.29 -4.24 -9.38
N VAL A 308 -2.17 -3.57 -9.67
CA VAL A 308 -2.03 -2.10 -9.73
C VAL A 308 -2.07 -1.61 -11.17
N PHE A 309 -3.15 -1.96 -11.89
CA PHE A 309 -3.49 -1.48 -13.24
C PHE A 309 -2.57 -1.94 -14.38
N GLY A 310 -1.82 -3.04 -14.20
CA GLY A 310 -1.15 -3.70 -15.32
C GLY A 310 -2.17 -4.23 -16.32
N ASP A 311 -1.91 -4.05 -17.60
CA ASP A 311 -2.69 -4.70 -18.64
C ASP A 311 -2.21 -6.13 -18.84
N VAL A 312 -3.15 -7.07 -18.97
CA VAL A 312 -2.88 -8.45 -19.35
C VAL A 312 -3.99 -8.95 -20.25
N LYS A 313 -3.62 -9.63 -21.33
CA LYS A 313 -4.55 -10.30 -22.23
C LYS A 313 -4.47 -11.80 -22.00
N LEU A 314 -5.41 -12.34 -21.23
CA LEU A 314 -5.55 -13.78 -21.02
C LEU A 314 -6.17 -14.44 -22.25
N LEU A 315 -5.74 -15.66 -22.55
CA LEU A 315 -6.19 -16.44 -23.70
C LEU A 315 -6.31 -17.91 -23.30
N PRO A 316 -7.20 -18.68 -23.96
CA PRO A 316 -7.23 -20.15 -23.79
C PRO A 316 -5.88 -20.79 -24.13
N ILE A 317 -5.63 -21.98 -23.60
CA ILE A 317 -4.32 -22.65 -23.66
C ILE A 317 -3.73 -22.79 -25.07
N GLY A 318 -4.50 -23.13 -26.07
CA GLY A 318 -4.00 -23.28 -27.44
C GLY A 318 -3.37 -21.98 -27.98
N PRO A 319 -4.12 -20.86 -28.05
CA PRO A 319 -3.59 -19.53 -28.42
C PRO A 319 -2.55 -18.97 -27.46
N ALA A 320 -2.54 -19.43 -26.22
CA ALA A 320 -1.64 -18.94 -25.16
C ALA A 320 -0.27 -19.63 -25.14
N ILE A 321 0.10 -20.44 -26.12
CA ILE A 321 1.37 -21.19 -26.16
C ILE A 321 2.61 -20.28 -26.01
N ASN A 322 2.51 -19.00 -26.40
CA ASN A 322 3.55 -17.99 -26.26
C ASN A 322 3.40 -17.15 -25.00
N GLY A 323 2.53 -17.55 -24.05
CA GLY A 323 2.22 -16.82 -22.84
C GLY A 323 1.26 -15.65 -23.05
N TYR A 324 1.12 -14.82 -22.00
CA TYR A 324 0.15 -13.72 -21.97
C TYR A 324 0.84 -12.38 -22.23
N ARG A 325 0.37 -11.66 -23.24
CA ARG A 325 0.81 -10.29 -23.50
C ARG A 325 0.38 -9.36 -22.38
N SER A 326 1.29 -8.49 -21.96
CA SER A 326 1.08 -7.63 -20.80
C SER A 326 1.88 -6.33 -20.90
N SER A 327 1.39 -5.28 -20.24
CA SER A 327 2.13 -4.03 -20.07
C SER A 327 3.24 -4.11 -19.02
N VAL A 328 3.36 -5.19 -18.26
CA VAL A 328 4.42 -5.37 -17.25
C VAL A 328 5.80 -5.07 -17.86
N ASN A 329 6.56 -4.19 -17.21
CA ASN A 329 7.90 -3.81 -17.64
C ASN A 329 8.94 -4.55 -16.81
N VAL A 330 9.36 -5.72 -17.31
CA VAL A 330 10.29 -6.63 -16.63
C VAL A 330 11.63 -5.95 -16.34
N ARG A 331 12.19 -5.20 -17.29
CA ARG A 331 13.50 -4.53 -17.12
C ARG A 331 13.46 -3.51 -15.99
N ASN A 332 12.38 -2.73 -15.93
CA ASN A 332 12.20 -1.75 -14.86
C ASN A 332 11.95 -2.43 -13.50
N LEU A 333 11.21 -3.54 -13.48
CA LEU A 333 11.00 -4.31 -12.25
C LEU A 333 12.32 -4.85 -11.69
N VAL A 334 13.19 -5.41 -12.55
CA VAL A 334 14.53 -5.86 -12.14
C VAL A 334 15.36 -4.70 -11.59
N GLN A 335 15.32 -3.53 -12.25
CA GLN A 335 16.00 -2.34 -11.75
C GLN A 335 15.49 -1.90 -10.38
N LEU A 336 14.17 -1.90 -10.17
CA LEU A 336 13.56 -1.55 -8.88
C LEU A 336 13.94 -2.54 -7.77
N GLU A 337 13.96 -3.85 -8.06
CA GLU A 337 14.41 -4.87 -7.10
C GLU A 337 15.89 -4.74 -6.75
N GLN A 338 16.74 -4.39 -7.72
CA GLN A 338 18.16 -4.10 -7.46
C GLN A 338 18.36 -2.87 -6.56
N LEU A 339 17.43 -1.91 -6.58
CA LEU A 339 17.42 -0.81 -5.62
C LEU A 339 16.98 -1.30 -4.23
N VAL A 340 15.88 -2.04 -4.17
CA VAL A 340 15.34 -2.59 -2.90
C VAL A 340 16.36 -3.49 -2.20
N SER A 341 17.14 -4.28 -2.94
CA SER A 341 18.18 -5.13 -2.35
C SER A 341 19.32 -4.36 -1.67
N LYS A 342 19.46 -3.06 -1.97
CA LYS A 342 20.45 -2.15 -1.35
C LYS A 342 19.85 -1.25 -0.29
N LEU A 343 18.54 -1.31 -0.10
CA LEU A 343 17.84 -0.46 0.86
C LEU A 343 18.11 -0.93 2.29
N ARG A 344 18.66 -0.05 3.10
CA ARG A 344 18.92 -0.33 4.51
C ARG A 344 17.73 0.05 5.38
N PRO A 345 17.54 -0.60 6.53
CA PRO A 345 16.62 -0.13 7.56
C PRO A 345 16.94 1.31 7.95
N PRO A 346 15.94 2.17 8.19
CA PRO A 346 16.19 3.53 8.66
C PRO A 346 16.79 3.51 10.07
N ALA A 347 17.87 4.27 10.27
CA ALA A 347 18.42 4.50 11.60
C ALA A 347 17.51 5.45 12.38
N TRP A 348 17.48 5.30 13.73
CA TRP A 348 16.81 6.28 14.59
C TRP A 348 17.46 7.66 14.43
N PRO A 349 16.74 8.68 13.99
CA PRO A 349 17.33 9.95 13.61
C PRO A 349 17.62 10.86 14.80
N ASP A 350 18.68 11.67 14.72
CA ASP A 350 19.12 12.59 15.78
C ASP A 350 18.08 13.67 16.15
N VAL A 351 17.09 13.89 15.29
CA VAL A 351 15.99 14.83 15.57
C VAL A 351 15.03 14.30 16.64
N PHE A 352 15.00 13.01 16.87
CA PHE A 352 14.24 12.40 17.94
C PHE A 352 15.04 12.37 19.25
N PRO A 353 14.37 12.16 20.40
CA PRO A 353 15.07 11.94 21.66
C PRO A 353 16.11 10.83 21.55
N ALA A 354 17.26 11.04 22.15
CA ALA A 354 18.32 10.02 22.15
C ALA A 354 17.86 8.72 22.82
N ILE A 355 18.34 7.60 22.30
CA ILE A 355 18.06 6.27 22.88
C ILE A 355 18.76 6.18 24.23
N ASP A 356 18.02 5.78 25.28
CA ASP A 356 18.56 5.50 26.61
C ASP A 356 19.33 4.16 26.59
N PRO A 357 20.67 4.15 26.79
CA PRO A 357 21.46 2.93 26.65
C PRO A 357 21.16 1.86 27.71
N ASP A 358 20.75 2.26 28.90
CA ASP A 358 20.47 1.32 29.98
C ASP A 358 19.11 0.66 29.77
N LYS A 359 18.10 1.42 29.32
CA LYS A 359 16.82 0.85 28.90
C LYS A 359 16.98 -0.01 27.66
N TRP A 360 17.84 0.39 26.71
CA TRP A 360 18.11 -0.40 25.51
C TRP A 360 18.67 -1.78 25.86
N GLU A 361 19.66 -1.88 26.77
CA GLU A 361 20.20 -3.17 27.24
C GLU A 361 19.15 -4.00 28.00
N ALA A 362 18.36 -3.36 28.86
CA ALA A 362 17.25 -4.03 29.54
C ALA A 362 16.24 -4.59 28.54
N GLY A 363 15.83 -3.78 27.54
CA GLY A 363 14.91 -4.19 26.49
C GLY A 363 15.46 -5.32 25.63
N LYS A 364 16.76 -5.31 25.30
CA LYS A 364 17.45 -6.40 24.60
C LYS A 364 17.38 -7.71 25.39
N ASN A 365 17.59 -7.66 26.70
CA ASN A 365 17.47 -8.84 27.54
C ASN A 365 16.04 -9.39 27.56
N ILE A 366 15.03 -8.53 27.67
CA ILE A 366 13.61 -8.93 27.60
C ILE A 366 13.30 -9.54 26.23
N PHE A 367 13.70 -8.89 25.15
CA PHE A 367 13.46 -9.33 23.77
C PHE A 367 14.04 -10.73 23.52
N ASN A 368 15.20 -11.04 24.10
CA ASN A 368 15.88 -12.31 23.90
C ASN A 368 15.34 -13.43 24.79
N ASN A 369 14.78 -13.13 25.98
CA ASN A 369 14.55 -14.15 27.01
C ASN A 369 13.09 -14.30 27.46
N MET A 370 12.22 -13.29 27.29
CA MET A 370 10.85 -13.37 27.78
C MET A 370 10.06 -14.46 27.04
N ASN A 371 9.54 -15.44 27.75
CA ASN A 371 8.74 -16.55 27.23
C ASN A 371 9.37 -17.27 26.00
N GLY A 372 10.68 -17.45 26.02
CA GLY A 372 11.44 -18.00 24.89
C GLY A 372 12.01 -16.95 23.96
N GLY A 373 11.67 -15.67 24.18
CA GLY A 373 12.18 -14.50 23.46
C GLY A 373 11.45 -14.20 22.14
N CYS A 374 11.32 -12.93 21.83
CA CYS A 374 10.82 -12.46 20.54
C CYS A 374 11.71 -12.96 19.38
N VAL A 375 12.99 -13.24 19.66
CA VAL A 375 13.97 -13.81 18.72
C VAL A 375 13.57 -15.19 18.17
N THR A 376 12.65 -15.91 18.82
CA THR A 376 12.14 -17.19 18.28
C THR A 376 11.34 -17.04 17.00
N CYS A 377 10.80 -15.84 16.76
CA CYS A 377 10.05 -15.50 15.57
C CYS A 377 10.70 -14.38 14.75
N HIS A 378 11.44 -13.47 15.40
CA HIS A 378 12.02 -12.28 14.77
C HIS A 378 13.55 -12.33 14.80
N ASP A 379 14.14 -12.74 13.69
CA ASP A 379 15.60 -12.73 13.55
C ASP A 379 16.17 -11.32 13.72
N VAL A 380 17.30 -11.21 14.40
CA VAL A 380 18.01 -9.95 14.61
C VAL A 380 19.20 -9.89 13.65
N LEU A 381 19.17 -8.92 12.75
CA LEU A 381 20.25 -8.68 11.80
C LEU A 381 20.99 -7.38 12.14
N PRO A 382 22.30 -7.29 11.93
CA PRO A 382 22.97 -5.99 11.91
C PRO A 382 22.36 -5.08 10.83
N ARG A 383 22.18 -3.79 11.12
CA ARG A 383 21.54 -2.84 10.20
C ARG A 383 22.18 -2.81 8.81
N ASN A 384 23.48 -2.95 8.74
CA ASN A 384 24.25 -2.88 7.49
C ASN A 384 24.39 -4.24 6.79
N ASP A 385 23.87 -5.31 7.40
CA ASP A 385 23.87 -6.63 6.77
C ASP A 385 22.72 -6.73 5.77
N ILE A 386 23.07 -6.70 4.49
CA ILE A 386 22.15 -6.89 3.36
C ILE A 386 22.37 -8.23 2.64
N ALA A 387 23.25 -9.08 3.15
CA ALA A 387 23.64 -10.33 2.48
C ALA A 387 23.04 -11.57 3.13
N THR A 388 22.93 -11.60 4.46
CA THR A 388 22.45 -12.78 5.20
C THR A 388 21.02 -13.13 4.79
N LYS A 389 20.82 -14.38 4.37
CA LYS A 389 19.48 -14.92 4.07
C LYS A 389 18.81 -15.44 5.33
N VAL A 390 17.51 -15.23 5.44
CA VAL A 390 16.70 -15.57 6.61
C VAL A 390 15.55 -16.48 6.19
N GLU A 391 15.44 -17.61 6.85
CA GLU A 391 14.23 -18.44 6.80
C GLU A 391 13.22 -17.90 7.82
N VAL A 392 12.21 -17.16 7.33
CA VAL A 392 11.23 -16.53 8.21
C VAL A 392 10.40 -17.56 8.98
N LYS A 393 10.21 -17.31 10.27
CA LYS A 393 9.38 -18.19 11.11
C LYS A 393 7.91 -17.94 10.82
N MET A 394 7.20 -19.01 10.48
CA MET A 394 5.76 -18.97 10.22
C MET A 394 5.00 -19.38 11.48
N THR A 395 4.15 -18.46 11.99
CA THR A 395 3.30 -18.72 13.14
C THR A 395 1.89 -19.02 12.66
N PRO A 396 1.35 -20.23 12.90
CA PRO A 396 0.06 -20.66 12.37
C PRO A 396 -1.10 -19.85 12.99
N LEU A 397 -2.21 -19.78 12.25
CA LEU A 397 -3.45 -19.16 12.73
C LEU A 397 -4.08 -19.93 13.90
N ARG A 398 -3.73 -21.20 14.05
CA ARG A 398 -4.32 -22.13 15.03
C ARG A 398 -3.24 -22.92 15.75
N GLY A 399 -3.59 -23.48 16.89
CA GLY A 399 -2.69 -24.32 17.67
C GLY A 399 -2.23 -23.68 18.95
N PRO A 400 -1.54 -24.45 19.81
CA PRO A 400 -1.04 -23.94 21.10
C PRO A 400 -0.01 -22.81 20.94
N LYS A 401 0.53 -22.64 19.72
CA LYS A 401 1.46 -21.56 19.36
C LYS A 401 0.85 -20.62 18.32
N ALA A 402 -0.49 -20.57 18.24
CA ALA A 402 -1.17 -19.69 17.29
C ALA A 402 -0.84 -18.22 17.57
N ILE A 403 -0.69 -17.44 16.51
CA ILE A 403 -0.47 -16.00 16.63
C ILE A 403 -1.71 -15.27 17.19
N GLY A 404 -2.91 -15.79 16.93
CA GLY A 404 -4.19 -15.28 17.43
C GLY A 404 -4.62 -13.93 16.87
N THR A 405 -3.89 -13.37 15.88
CA THR A 405 -4.27 -12.12 15.22
C THR A 405 -5.44 -12.33 14.24
N ASP A 406 -5.93 -11.25 13.64
CA ASP A 406 -6.98 -11.31 12.61
C ASP A 406 -6.60 -12.32 11.51
N PRO A 407 -7.45 -13.33 11.22
CA PRO A 407 -7.10 -14.41 10.29
C PRO A 407 -7.41 -14.10 8.84
N TRP A 408 -8.18 -13.03 8.54
CA TRP A 408 -8.90 -12.90 7.28
C TRP A 408 -8.02 -12.78 6.06
N MET A 409 -6.89 -12.06 6.16
CA MET A 409 -5.98 -11.95 5.00
C MET A 409 -5.45 -13.33 4.57
N ALA A 410 -5.01 -14.16 5.51
CA ALA A 410 -4.54 -15.51 5.22
C ALA A 410 -5.68 -16.43 4.79
N CYS A 411 -6.85 -16.32 5.43
CA CYS A 411 -8.05 -17.06 5.07
C CYS A 411 -8.52 -16.77 3.64
N ASN A 412 -8.67 -15.51 3.29
CA ASN A 412 -9.10 -15.11 1.95
C ASN A 412 -8.11 -15.58 0.89
N ALA A 413 -6.80 -15.44 1.15
CA ALA A 413 -5.77 -15.95 0.24
C ALA A 413 -5.84 -17.45 0.01
N TYR A 414 -6.29 -18.22 1.01
CA TYR A 414 -6.41 -19.67 0.95
C TYR A 414 -7.75 -20.17 0.36
N THR A 415 -8.86 -19.50 0.69
CA THR A 415 -10.21 -20.02 0.43
C THR A 415 -10.88 -19.44 -0.81
N TYR A 416 -10.36 -18.36 -1.39
CA TYR A 416 -10.98 -17.73 -2.53
C TYR A 416 -10.88 -18.58 -3.78
N GLU A 417 -12.03 -18.89 -4.37
CA GLU A 417 -12.19 -19.73 -5.55
C GLU A 417 -13.17 -19.09 -6.52
N ALA A 418 -13.03 -19.36 -7.81
CA ALA A 418 -13.96 -18.94 -8.84
C ALA A 418 -13.83 -19.77 -10.12
N LEU A 419 -14.76 -19.56 -11.05
CA LEU A 419 -14.67 -20.12 -12.39
C LEU A 419 -13.41 -19.62 -13.09
N SER A 420 -12.59 -20.54 -13.61
CA SER A 420 -11.32 -20.23 -14.25
C SER A 420 -11.46 -19.66 -15.67
N GLY A 421 -12.65 -19.73 -16.27
CA GLY A 421 -12.96 -19.14 -17.57
C GLY A 421 -11.97 -19.55 -18.65
N VAL A 422 -11.37 -18.55 -19.32
CA VAL A 422 -10.37 -18.80 -20.39
C VAL A 422 -9.11 -19.50 -19.89
N LEU A 423 -8.86 -19.58 -18.57
CA LEU A 423 -7.74 -20.32 -17.98
C LEU A 423 -8.09 -21.79 -17.72
N HIS A 424 -9.33 -22.23 -17.91
CA HIS A 424 -9.70 -23.64 -17.72
C HIS A 424 -8.80 -24.57 -18.55
N ASN A 425 -8.37 -25.67 -17.96
CA ASN A 425 -7.42 -26.64 -18.53
C ASN A 425 -6.00 -26.10 -18.79
N THR A 426 -5.69 -24.84 -18.43
CA THR A 426 -4.32 -24.34 -18.48
C THR A 426 -3.50 -25.00 -17.37
N PRO A 427 -2.29 -25.52 -17.65
CA PRO A 427 -1.41 -26.05 -16.60
C PRO A 427 -1.09 -24.98 -15.57
N LYS A 428 -1.18 -25.29 -14.28
CA LYS A 428 -0.84 -24.35 -13.19
C LYS A 428 0.59 -23.81 -13.32
N LYS A 429 1.52 -24.68 -13.80
CA LYS A 429 2.87 -24.32 -14.21
C LYS A 429 2.90 -24.26 -15.73
N PHE A 430 2.73 -23.09 -16.29
CA PHE A 430 2.50 -22.84 -17.73
C PHE A 430 3.46 -23.56 -18.68
N VAL A 431 4.70 -23.80 -18.24
CA VAL A 431 5.75 -24.42 -19.07
C VAL A 431 5.95 -25.90 -18.79
N ALA A 432 5.54 -26.36 -17.62
CA ALA A 432 5.59 -27.79 -17.28
C ALA A 432 4.24 -28.42 -17.61
N PHE A 433 4.06 -28.90 -18.84
CA PHE A 433 2.88 -29.63 -19.28
C PHE A 433 2.54 -30.87 -18.39
N SER A 434 3.43 -31.22 -17.45
CA SER A 434 3.24 -32.25 -16.43
C SER A 434 2.52 -31.73 -15.17
N SER A 435 2.26 -30.41 -15.02
CA SER A 435 1.51 -29.91 -13.88
C SER A 435 0.01 -30.10 -14.08
N LEU A 436 -0.72 -30.34 -12.97
CA LEU A 436 -2.17 -30.47 -13.01
C LEU A 436 -2.79 -29.20 -13.63
N PRO A 437 -3.78 -29.37 -14.53
CA PRO A 437 -4.47 -28.22 -15.12
C PRO A 437 -5.38 -27.52 -14.10
N LEU A 438 -5.66 -26.26 -14.32
CA LEU A 438 -6.70 -25.53 -13.61
C LEU A 438 -8.06 -26.19 -13.87
N LYS A 439 -8.78 -26.50 -12.80
CA LYS A 439 -10.16 -27.02 -12.87
C LYS A 439 -11.11 -25.89 -13.30
N GLU A 440 -12.34 -26.25 -13.61
CA GLU A 440 -13.41 -25.29 -13.92
C GLU A 440 -13.59 -24.27 -12.77
N ASN A 441 -13.71 -24.78 -11.53
CA ASN A 441 -13.61 -23.95 -10.34
C ASN A 441 -12.21 -24.12 -9.74
N ALA A 442 -11.47 -23.02 -9.60
CA ALA A 442 -10.07 -23.01 -9.20
C ALA A 442 -9.79 -21.95 -8.14
N ALA A 443 -8.79 -22.22 -7.28
CA ALA A 443 -8.30 -21.24 -6.32
C ALA A 443 -7.75 -20.02 -7.04
N LEU A 444 -8.07 -18.82 -6.55
CA LEU A 444 -7.62 -17.55 -7.16
C LEU A 444 -6.10 -17.41 -7.09
N ALA A 445 -5.46 -17.95 -6.05
CA ALA A 445 -4.01 -18.00 -5.96
C ALA A 445 -3.38 -18.81 -7.13
N ASP A 446 -3.98 -19.95 -7.51
CA ASP A 446 -3.54 -20.74 -8.66
C ASP A 446 -3.73 -19.99 -9.98
N MET A 447 -4.88 -19.33 -10.15
CA MET A 447 -5.17 -18.53 -11.34
C MET A 447 -4.22 -17.34 -11.48
N LEU A 448 -3.89 -16.66 -10.38
CA LEU A 448 -2.87 -15.62 -10.35
C LEU A 448 -1.49 -16.17 -10.69
N GLY A 449 -1.09 -17.29 -10.09
CA GLY A 449 0.17 -17.97 -10.39
C GLY A 449 0.32 -18.31 -11.87
N THR A 450 -0.71 -18.92 -12.47
CA THR A 450 -0.77 -19.21 -13.90
C THR A 450 -0.65 -17.93 -14.76
N THR A 451 -1.34 -16.88 -14.36
CA THR A 451 -1.28 -15.56 -15.05
C THR A 451 0.14 -14.99 -15.01
N VAL A 452 0.78 -14.96 -13.84
CA VAL A 452 2.14 -14.45 -13.63
C VAL A 452 3.15 -15.21 -14.47
N ILE A 453 3.11 -16.56 -14.42
CA ILE A 453 4.02 -17.41 -15.19
C ILE A 453 3.81 -17.19 -16.69
N GLY A 454 2.56 -17.11 -17.14
CA GLY A 454 2.24 -16.84 -18.55
C GLY A 454 2.75 -15.48 -19.03
N ILE A 455 2.72 -14.43 -18.19
CA ILE A 455 3.32 -13.12 -18.48
C ILE A 455 4.84 -13.23 -18.59
N LEU A 456 5.49 -13.84 -17.61
CA LEU A 456 6.95 -14.04 -17.61
C LEU A 456 7.42 -14.85 -18.82
N TRP A 457 6.66 -15.90 -19.18
CA TRP A 457 6.95 -16.69 -20.38
C TRP A 457 6.85 -15.89 -21.68
N ASN A 458 5.85 -15.02 -21.79
CA ASN A 458 5.73 -14.13 -22.94
C ASN A 458 6.90 -13.12 -23.03
N LYS A 459 7.46 -12.73 -21.87
CA LYS A 459 8.56 -11.76 -21.74
C LYS A 459 9.91 -12.43 -21.42
N LYS A 460 10.07 -13.71 -21.75
CA LYS A 460 11.28 -14.49 -21.44
C LYS A 460 12.57 -13.87 -21.92
N ASP A 461 12.54 -13.18 -23.08
CA ASP A 461 13.71 -12.52 -23.63
C ASP A 461 14.11 -11.32 -22.77
N ASP A 462 13.16 -10.50 -22.35
CA ASP A 462 13.40 -9.39 -21.40
C ASP A 462 13.92 -9.89 -20.06
N VAL A 463 13.45 -11.05 -19.59
CA VAL A 463 13.93 -11.67 -18.36
C VAL A 463 15.37 -12.13 -18.51
N VAL A 464 15.68 -12.84 -19.60
CA VAL A 464 17.06 -13.30 -19.89
C VAL A 464 18.00 -12.11 -20.00
N ASP A 465 17.62 -11.09 -20.77
CA ASP A 465 18.44 -9.88 -20.97
C ASP A 465 18.69 -9.12 -19.66
N SER A 466 17.71 -9.11 -18.76
CA SER A 466 17.80 -8.33 -17.52
C SER A 466 18.54 -9.06 -16.40
N LEU A 467 18.46 -10.39 -16.37
CA LEU A 467 18.97 -11.23 -15.30
C LEU A 467 20.18 -12.08 -15.70
N GLY A 468 20.52 -12.12 -17.00
CA GLY A 468 21.64 -12.91 -17.51
C GLY A 468 21.45 -14.43 -17.44
N THR A 469 20.26 -14.91 -17.09
CA THR A 469 19.95 -16.34 -16.98
C THR A 469 18.56 -16.67 -17.51
N ARG A 470 18.38 -17.95 -17.91
CA ARG A 470 17.08 -18.46 -18.37
C ARG A 470 16.16 -18.71 -17.18
N ILE A 471 14.85 -18.37 -17.33
CA ILE A 471 13.82 -18.75 -16.37
C ILE A 471 13.77 -20.28 -16.24
N ASN A 472 13.81 -20.77 -15.00
CA ASN A 472 13.45 -22.15 -14.75
C ASN A 472 11.91 -22.25 -14.78
N PRO A 473 11.33 -22.97 -15.77
CA PRO A 473 9.86 -23.05 -15.90
C PRO A 473 9.18 -23.87 -14.80
N ASN A 474 9.95 -24.55 -13.94
CA ASN A 474 9.44 -25.35 -12.83
C ASN A 474 9.34 -24.57 -11.50
N ILE A 475 9.52 -23.25 -11.51
CA ILE A 475 9.38 -22.42 -10.32
C ILE A 475 7.91 -22.36 -9.92
N ASP A 476 7.61 -22.82 -8.72
CA ASP A 476 6.31 -22.61 -8.10
C ASP A 476 6.26 -21.21 -7.50
N VAL A 477 5.48 -20.32 -8.13
CA VAL A 477 5.34 -18.92 -7.68
C VAL A 477 4.57 -18.86 -6.36
N PHE A 478 3.76 -19.89 -6.09
CA PHE A 478 2.98 -20.03 -4.86
C PHE A 478 3.01 -21.50 -4.39
N ASP A 479 4.05 -21.88 -3.65
CA ASP A 479 4.12 -23.24 -3.08
C ASP A 479 3.12 -23.39 -1.92
N GLN A 480 2.00 -24.05 -2.21
CA GLN A 480 0.94 -24.34 -1.24
C GLN A 480 1.13 -25.69 -0.53
N HIS A 481 2.22 -26.42 -0.80
CA HIS A 481 2.37 -27.80 -0.34
C HIS A 481 3.60 -27.95 0.55
N LYS A 482 3.39 -28.16 1.84
CA LYS A 482 3.96 -29.21 2.70
C LYS A 482 3.81 -28.93 4.19
N GLY A 483 3.27 -29.90 4.90
CA GLY A 483 3.51 -30.23 6.29
C GLY A 483 2.26 -30.47 7.13
N PRO A 484 2.13 -31.61 7.79
CA PRO A 484 1.01 -31.88 8.68
C PRO A 484 1.26 -31.20 10.04
N LEU A 485 0.29 -30.42 10.52
CA LEU A 485 0.26 -29.97 11.91
C LEU A 485 -1.03 -30.50 12.55
N ALA A 486 -0.88 -31.32 13.58
CA ALA A 486 -1.99 -31.84 14.38
C ALA A 486 -2.46 -30.78 15.39
N PHE A 487 -3.78 -30.52 15.45
CA PHE A 487 -4.31 -29.60 16.45
C PHE A 487 -5.83 -29.67 16.69
N ASN A 488 -6.28 -29.19 17.85
CA ASN A 488 -7.68 -29.06 18.27
C ASN A 488 -8.13 -27.56 18.27
N PRO A 489 -9.12 -27.16 17.47
CA PRO A 489 -9.39 -25.78 17.12
C PRO A 489 -10.53 -25.07 17.91
N ASN A 490 -11.03 -25.60 19.03
CA ASN A 490 -12.42 -25.37 19.37
C ASN A 490 -12.81 -24.03 20.04
N GLU A 491 -11.93 -23.28 20.66
CA GLU A 491 -12.36 -22.14 21.49
C GLU A 491 -12.40 -20.80 20.72
N LEU A 492 -11.36 -20.49 19.95
CA LEU A 492 -11.32 -19.26 19.14
C LEU A 492 -12.29 -19.35 17.95
N LEU A 493 -12.42 -20.53 17.35
CA LEU A 493 -13.33 -20.77 16.25
C LEU A 493 -14.79 -20.57 16.67
N ALA A 494 -15.19 -21.08 17.84
CA ALA A 494 -16.54 -20.92 18.36
C ALA A 494 -16.88 -19.44 18.57
N GLN A 495 -15.99 -18.66 19.18
CA GLN A 495 -16.19 -17.23 19.39
C GLN A 495 -16.28 -16.41 18.10
N LEU A 496 -15.56 -16.79 17.05
CA LEU A 496 -15.58 -16.11 15.75
C LEU A 496 -16.80 -16.52 14.90
N LEU A 497 -17.25 -17.79 14.97
CA LEU A 497 -18.41 -18.30 14.23
C LEU A 497 -19.74 -17.77 14.80
N GLU A 498 -19.85 -17.64 16.11
CA GLU A 498 -21.07 -17.17 16.78
C GLU A 498 -21.45 -15.72 16.40
N ARG A 499 -20.52 -14.98 15.77
CA ARG A 499 -20.61 -13.55 15.45
C ARG A 499 -20.71 -13.25 13.96
N LEU A 500 -20.65 -14.26 13.10
CA LEU A 500 -20.74 -14.07 11.65
C LEU A 500 -22.18 -14.29 11.20
N HIS A 501 -22.83 -13.22 10.75
CA HIS A 501 -24.15 -13.27 10.12
C HIS A 501 -24.11 -13.67 8.63
N ASP A 502 -22.92 -13.97 8.09
CA ASP A 502 -22.69 -14.41 6.72
C ASP A 502 -22.26 -15.88 6.70
N ASP A 503 -23.15 -16.77 6.31
CA ASP A 503 -22.91 -18.23 6.25
C ASP A 503 -21.68 -18.56 5.40
N THR A 504 -21.45 -17.86 4.28
CA THR A 504 -20.31 -18.08 3.40
C THR A 504 -18.99 -17.72 4.10
N LYS A 505 -18.97 -16.62 4.84
CA LYS A 505 -17.80 -16.19 5.61
C LYS A 505 -17.52 -17.14 6.77
N ALA A 506 -18.57 -17.62 7.44
CA ALA A 506 -18.47 -18.62 8.49
C ALA A 506 -17.89 -19.96 7.98
N GLU A 507 -18.31 -20.43 6.80
CA GLU A 507 -17.76 -21.63 6.17
C GLU A 507 -16.28 -21.46 5.81
N ARG A 508 -15.89 -20.31 5.25
CA ARG A 508 -14.48 -20.01 4.95
C ARG A 508 -13.63 -20.01 6.22
N LEU A 509 -14.10 -19.37 7.29
CA LEU A 509 -13.39 -19.39 8.56
C LEU A 509 -13.25 -20.82 9.09
N LYS A 510 -14.31 -21.63 9.01
CA LYS A 510 -14.27 -23.03 9.41
C LYS A 510 -13.20 -23.79 8.61
N ARG A 511 -13.14 -23.64 7.28
CA ARG A 511 -12.08 -24.23 6.44
C ARG A 511 -10.69 -23.80 6.91
N CYS A 512 -10.45 -22.50 7.10
CA CYS A 512 -9.16 -21.97 7.55
C CYS A 512 -8.73 -22.51 8.91
N MET A 513 -9.69 -22.74 9.80
CA MET A 513 -9.42 -23.20 11.16
C MET A 513 -9.42 -24.72 11.29
N THR A 514 -9.77 -25.47 10.25
CA THR A 514 -9.77 -26.95 10.24
C THR A 514 -8.78 -27.54 9.23
N GLU A 515 -8.59 -26.91 8.08
CA GLU A 515 -7.67 -27.38 7.04
C GLU A 515 -6.24 -26.96 7.35
N THR A 516 -5.26 -27.66 6.78
CA THR A 516 -3.83 -27.41 6.99
C THR A 516 -3.21 -26.85 5.73
N SER A 517 -2.58 -25.67 5.85
CA SER A 517 -1.80 -25.08 4.77
C SER A 517 -0.70 -24.18 5.36
N PRO A 518 0.50 -24.15 4.77
CA PRO A 518 1.58 -23.27 5.24
C PRO A 518 1.25 -21.79 5.11
N ILE A 519 0.29 -21.40 4.27
CA ILE A 519 -0.16 -20.00 4.12
C ILE A 519 -1.26 -19.62 5.10
N LEU A 520 -1.81 -20.55 5.88
CA LEU A 520 -2.69 -20.28 7.01
C LEU A 520 -1.85 -19.92 8.26
N ALA A 521 -0.99 -18.97 8.10
CA ALA A 521 -0.02 -18.52 9.09
C ALA A 521 0.35 -17.06 8.83
N TYR A 522 1.02 -16.42 9.79
CA TYR A 522 1.70 -15.15 9.60
C TYR A 522 3.18 -15.28 9.91
N LYS A 523 4.00 -14.53 9.18
CA LYS A 523 5.45 -14.59 9.30
C LYS A 523 5.99 -13.64 10.35
N GLY A 524 6.96 -14.12 11.15
CA GLY A 524 7.87 -13.29 11.92
C GLY A 524 9.01 -12.81 11.02
N ARG A 525 9.15 -11.53 10.82
CA ARG A 525 10.20 -10.92 9.98
C ARG A 525 11.24 -10.22 10.84
N PRO A 526 12.47 -9.97 10.34
CA PRO A 526 13.41 -9.07 10.99
C PRO A 526 12.78 -7.71 11.26
N LEU A 527 13.00 -7.17 12.47
CA LEU A 527 12.37 -5.93 12.95
C LEU A 527 13.27 -4.70 12.87
N ASN A 528 14.42 -4.77 12.20
CA ASN A 528 15.26 -3.60 11.97
C ASN A 528 14.44 -2.45 11.35
N GLY A 529 14.53 -1.25 11.93
CA GLY A 529 13.78 -0.09 11.47
C GLY A 529 12.26 -0.15 11.70
N ILE A 530 11.77 -1.07 12.55
CA ILE A 530 10.34 -1.24 12.85
C ILE A 530 9.70 0.06 13.37
N TRP A 531 10.46 0.91 14.03
CA TRP A 531 10.01 2.20 14.54
C TRP A 531 9.37 3.09 13.47
N ALA A 532 9.79 2.94 12.21
CA ALA A 532 9.36 3.77 11.08
C ALA A 532 8.15 3.19 10.32
N THR A 533 7.42 2.23 10.89
CA THR A 533 6.37 1.49 10.18
C THR A 533 5.00 1.42 10.88
N PRO A 534 4.61 2.46 11.65
CA PRO A 534 3.26 2.47 12.20
C PRO A 534 2.19 2.61 11.09
N PRO A 535 0.95 2.17 11.35
CA PRO A 535 0.46 1.40 12.47
C PRO A 535 0.89 -0.08 12.40
N TYR A 536 0.85 -0.77 13.54
CA TYR A 536 1.40 -2.11 13.72
C TYR A 536 0.36 -3.23 13.57
N LEU A 537 0.80 -4.48 13.64
CA LEU A 537 0.19 -5.70 13.13
C LEU A 537 0.05 -5.68 11.60
N HIS A 538 -0.23 -6.84 11.02
CA HIS A 538 -0.36 -6.98 9.57
C HIS A 538 -1.50 -6.13 8.97
N ASN A 539 -2.54 -5.83 9.75
CA ASN A 539 -3.70 -5.06 9.34
C ASN A 539 -3.72 -3.61 9.86
N GLY A 540 -2.63 -3.15 10.50
CA GLY A 540 -2.52 -1.78 11.02
C GLY A 540 -3.47 -1.46 12.17
N SER A 541 -3.93 -2.48 12.90
CA SER A 541 -4.94 -2.33 13.96
C SER A 541 -4.41 -1.85 15.31
N VAL A 542 -3.10 -1.61 15.42
CA VAL A 542 -2.46 -1.13 16.65
C VAL A 542 -1.62 0.10 16.34
N PRO A 543 -1.89 1.26 16.94
CA PRO A 543 -1.32 2.53 16.51
C PRO A 543 0.16 2.71 16.87
N THR A 544 0.60 2.21 18.03
CA THR A 544 1.97 2.40 18.54
C THR A 544 2.61 1.09 19.00
N LEU A 545 3.95 1.05 19.10
CA LEU A 545 4.64 -0.10 19.69
C LEU A 545 4.26 -0.28 21.17
N TYR A 546 4.01 0.81 21.89
CA TYR A 546 3.53 0.71 23.27
C TYR A 546 2.22 -0.05 23.37
N ASP A 547 1.26 0.30 22.51
CA ASP A 547 -0.05 -0.36 22.47
C ASP A 547 0.07 -1.84 22.04
N LEU A 548 1.02 -2.16 21.14
CA LEU A 548 1.28 -3.55 20.75
C LEU A 548 1.75 -4.42 21.92
N LEU A 549 2.48 -3.84 22.85
CA LEU A 549 2.99 -4.53 24.05
C LEU A 549 1.96 -4.57 25.19
N LEU A 550 0.79 -3.98 25.03
CA LEU A 550 -0.34 -4.17 25.95
C LEU A 550 -1.02 -5.53 25.74
N PRO A 551 -1.64 -6.10 26.78
CA PRO A 551 -2.60 -7.18 26.58
C PRO A 551 -3.65 -6.81 25.54
N PRO A 552 -4.14 -7.73 24.69
CA PRO A 552 -5.04 -7.42 23.58
C PRO A 552 -6.35 -6.73 24.00
N ASP A 553 -6.86 -6.98 25.19
CA ASP A 553 -8.05 -6.37 25.77
C ASP A 553 -7.84 -4.92 26.24
N GLN A 554 -6.59 -4.51 26.46
CA GLN A 554 -6.20 -3.15 26.84
C GLN A 554 -5.79 -2.28 25.65
N ARG A 555 -5.69 -2.84 24.44
CA ARG A 555 -5.38 -2.09 23.23
C ARG A 555 -6.55 -1.18 22.83
N PRO A 556 -6.30 -0.02 22.22
CA PRO A 556 -7.37 0.87 21.77
C PRO A 556 -8.39 0.16 20.89
N ALA A 557 -9.67 0.27 21.22
CA ALA A 557 -10.77 -0.26 20.40
C ALA A 557 -10.96 0.54 19.10
N SER A 558 -10.57 1.83 19.12
CA SER A 558 -10.55 2.73 17.97
C SER A 558 -9.50 3.81 18.15
N PHE A 559 -9.05 4.40 17.06
CA PHE A 559 -8.11 5.52 17.06
C PHE A 559 -8.20 6.29 15.73
N SER A 560 -7.81 7.56 15.74
CA SER A 560 -7.78 8.40 14.54
C SER A 560 -6.52 8.14 13.73
N VAL A 561 -6.66 8.15 12.39
CA VAL A 561 -5.56 7.97 11.43
C VAL A 561 -5.63 9.08 10.37
N GLY A 562 -4.47 9.52 9.87
CA GLY A 562 -4.38 10.51 8.79
C GLY A 562 -3.32 11.58 9.02
N THR A 563 -2.91 11.83 10.27
CA THR A 563 -1.74 12.66 10.55
C THR A 563 -0.44 11.89 10.30
N ARG A 564 0.61 12.61 9.94
CA ARG A 564 1.98 12.09 9.87
C ARG A 564 2.80 12.43 11.10
N GLU A 565 2.21 13.13 12.08
CA GLU A 565 2.90 13.49 13.32
C GLU A 565 3.25 12.24 14.11
N PHE A 566 4.51 12.16 14.52
CA PHE A 566 5.09 10.96 15.11
C PHE A 566 5.38 11.17 16.60
N ASP A 567 4.97 10.20 17.40
CA ASP A 567 5.31 10.10 18.83
C ASP A 567 6.57 9.22 19.01
N PRO A 568 7.75 9.81 19.31
CA PRO A 568 8.98 9.04 19.49
C PRO A 568 9.07 8.32 20.84
N VAL A 569 8.11 8.54 21.76
CA VAL A 569 8.05 7.90 23.07
C VAL A 569 7.30 6.58 22.99
N LYS A 570 6.05 6.61 22.51
CA LYS A 570 5.25 5.39 22.29
C LYS A 570 5.61 4.68 20.98
N VAL A 571 6.33 5.36 20.11
CA VAL A 571 6.75 4.93 18.76
C VAL A 571 5.56 4.57 17.89
N GLY A 572 4.99 5.59 17.27
CA GLY A 572 3.83 5.47 16.40
C GLY A 572 3.31 6.83 15.97
N TYR A 573 2.21 6.85 15.22
CA TYR A 573 1.55 8.10 14.88
C TYR A 573 0.78 8.66 16.08
N VAL A 574 0.66 9.99 16.14
CA VAL A 574 -0.28 10.64 17.05
C VAL A 574 -1.70 10.27 16.62
N THR A 575 -2.53 9.83 17.56
CA THR A 575 -3.86 9.26 17.28
C THR A 575 -5.03 10.08 17.79
N GLU A 576 -4.74 11.16 18.50
CA GLU A 576 -5.77 12.03 19.09
C GLU A 576 -5.66 13.44 18.53
N PRO A 577 -6.65 13.90 17.74
CA PRO A 577 -6.73 15.30 17.33
C PRO A 577 -7.07 16.17 18.53
N THR A 578 -6.25 17.18 18.79
CA THR A 578 -6.45 18.22 19.81
C THR A 578 -6.58 19.58 19.12
N ALA A 579 -6.98 20.61 19.85
CA ALA A 579 -7.04 21.97 19.31
C ALA A 579 -5.67 22.42 18.74
N ASP A 580 -4.58 22.05 19.41
CA ASP A 580 -3.24 22.45 19.04
C ASP A 580 -2.69 21.71 17.83
N ASN A 581 -3.02 20.43 17.65
CA ASN A 581 -2.52 19.61 16.55
C ASN A 581 -3.53 19.44 15.39
N ARG A 582 -4.75 19.99 15.48
CA ARG A 582 -5.79 19.89 14.44
C ARG A 582 -5.31 20.25 13.03
N PRO A 583 -4.44 21.28 12.84
CA PRO A 583 -3.91 21.61 11.52
C PRO A 583 -3.05 20.54 10.87
N LEU A 584 -2.54 19.57 11.66
CA LEU A 584 -1.74 18.43 11.17
C LEU A 584 -2.60 17.26 10.64
N TRP A 585 -3.92 17.37 10.80
CA TRP A 585 -4.88 16.35 10.39
C TRP A 585 -5.57 16.72 9.07
N PRO A 586 -6.04 15.72 8.29
CA PRO A 586 -6.89 15.99 7.13
C PRO A 586 -8.21 16.67 7.54
N ASP A 587 -8.90 17.29 6.59
CA ASP A 587 -10.21 17.92 6.81
C ASP A 587 -11.20 16.92 7.42
N GLU A 588 -11.24 15.69 6.86
CA GLU A 588 -12.01 14.55 7.37
C GLU A 588 -11.06 13.58 8.08
N ILE A 589 -11.33 13.32 9.36
CA ILE A 589 -10.53 12.41 10.17
C ILE A 589 -11.10 11.00 10.03
N PHE A 590 -10.28 10.07 9.55
CA PHE A 590 -10.64 8.66 9.51
C PHE A 590 -10.46 8.04 10.91
N VAL A 591 -11.53 7.44 11.44
CA VAL A 591 -11.48 6.68 12.70
C VAL A 591 -11.39 5.20 12.38
N PHE A 592 -10.21 4.63 12.62
CA PHE A 592 -10.02 3.18 12.60
C PHE A 592 -10.76 2.54 13.76
N ARG A 593 -11.52 1.48 13.49
CA ARG A 593 -12.24 0.71 14.50
C ARG A 593 -11.79 -0.75 14.46
N ALA A 594 -11.14 -1.20 15.53
CA ALA A 594 -10.75 -2.61 15.71
C ALA A 594 -11.89 -3.44 16.29
N ARG A 595 -12.81 -2.78 17.00
CA ARG A 595 -13.98 -3.37 17.66
C ARG A 595 -15.23 -2.57 17.35
N ASP A 596 -16.37 -3.26 17.33
CA ASP A 596 -17.69 -2.65 17.22
C ASP A 596 -18.14 -1.99 18.55
N GLU A 597 -19.32 -1.38 18.55
CA GLU A 597 -19.89 -0.71 19.73
C GLU A 597 -20.17 -1.68 20.90
N SER A 598 -20.31 -2.96 20.63
CA SER A 598 -20.48 -4.02 21.63
C SER A 598 -19.13 -4.59 22.13
N GLY A 599 -18.00 -4.07 21.63
CA GLY A 599 -16.66 -4.52 21.97
C GLY A 599 -16.19 -5.77 21.20
N ASN A 600 -16.96 -6.24 20.21
CA ASN A 600 -16.57 -7.40 19.41
C ASN A 600 -15.51 -7.02 18.36
N PRO A 601 -14.55 -7.92 18.07
CA PRO A 601 -13.58 -7.70 17.01
C PRO A 601 -14.26 -7.56 15.63
N ILE A 602 -13.89 -6.52 14.87
CA ILE A 602 -14.34 -6.35 13.49
C ILE A 602 -13.43 -7.20 12.59
N ALA A 603 -14.04 -8.08 11.81
CA ALA A 603 -13.31 -8.95 10.87
C ALA A 603 -12.51 -8.12 9.85
N GLY A 604 -11.21 -8.40 9.69
CA GLY A 604 -10.27 -7.63 8.88
C GLY A 604 -9.61 -6.45 9.63
N ASN A 605 -10.18 -6.02 10.76
CA ASN A 605 -9.68 -4.91 11.56
C ASN A 605 -9.24 -5.32 12.98
N ALA A 606 -9.44 -6.57 13.39
CA ALA A 606 -9.23 -6.98 14.77
C ALA A 606 -7.79 -6.77 15.24
N ASN A 607 -7.63 -6.24 16.47
CA ASN A 607 -6.34 -5.96 17.12
C ASN A 607 -5.96 -7.02 18.16
N MET A 608 -6.53 -8.22 18.05
CA MET A 608 -6.30 -9.34 18.94
C MET A 608 -4.98 -10.07 18.64
N GLY A 609 -4.61 -11.00 19.51
CA GLY A 609 -3.43 -11.86 19.35
C GLY A 609 -2.10 -11.14 19.47
N HIS A 610 -1.01 -11.76 18.98
CA HIS A 610 0.36 -11.34 19.22
C HIS A 610 0.60 -11.05 20.70
N ASP A 611 0.14 -11.96 21.55
CA ASP A 611 0.27 -11.91 22.99
C ASP A 611 1.21 -13.04 23.46
N TYR A 612 2.38 -12.66 23.86
CA TYR A 612 3.44 -13.57 24.32
C TYR A 612 3.80 -13.31 25.77
N GLY A 613 2.77 -13.05 26.59
CA GLY A 613 2.91 -12.74 28.01
C GLY A 613 2.93 -11.24 28.30
N ASN A 614 2.26 -10.45 27.46
CA ASN A 614 2.19 -9.00 27.58
C ASN A 614 1.62 -8.53 28.93
N ALA A 615 0.75 -9.34 29.55
CA ALA A 615 0.18 -9.07 30.88
C ALA A 615 1.23 -9.10 32.00
N ALA A 616 2.35 -9.81 31.81
CA ALA A 616 3.44 -9.88 32.79
C ALA A 616 4.40 -8.67 32.68
N LEU A 617 4.42 -7.96 31.58
CA LEU A 617 5.26 -6.77 31.40
C LEU A 617 4.79 -5.62 32.27
N GLN A 618 5.70 -5.03 33.01
CA GLN A 618 5.46 -3.76 33.70
C GLN A 618 5.59 -2.59 32.69
N PRO A 619 5.08 -1.38 33.00
CA PRO A 619 5.26 -0.23 32.13
C PRO A 619 6.72 0.06 31.77
N GLU A 620 7.64 -0.13 32.70
CA GLU A 620 9.08 0.06 32.53
C GLU A 620 9.68 -0.97 31.56
N ASP A 621 9.22 -2.23 31.61
CA ASP A 621 9.62 -3.29 30.67
C ASP A 621 9.18 -2.97 29.24
N ARG A 622 7.95 -2.47 29.07
CA ARG A 622 7.44 -2.01 27.75
C ARG A 622 8.30 -0.88 27.19
N MET A 623 8.63 0.11 28.04
CA MET A 623 9.49 1.21 27.63
C MET A 623 10.92 0.75 27.29
N ALA A 624 11.47 -0.21 28.03
CA ALA A 624 12.77 -0.80 27.74
C ALA A 624 12.75 -1.56 26.39
N LEU A 625 11.71 -2.35 26.12
CA LEU A 625 11.52 -3.02 24.82
C LEU A 625 11.42 -2.01 23.67
N ILE A 626 10.70 -0.90 23.85
CA ILE A 626 10.59 0.16 22.85
C ILE A 626 11.96 0.78 22.57
N GLU A 627 12.75 1.08 23.63
CA GLU A 627 14.11 1.61 23.45
C GLU A 627 14.97 0.65 22.62
N TYR A 628 14.90 -0.65 22.87
CA TYR A 628 15.60 -1.65 22.07
C TYR A 628 15.11 -1.66 20.62
N MET A 629 13.79 -1.58 20.39
CA MET A 629 13.20 -1.62 19.06
C MET A 629 13.50 -0.36 18.20
N LYS A 630 13.94 0.75 18.79
CA LYS A 630 14.45 1.92 18.06
C LYS A 630 15.74 1.60 17.28
N ALA A 631 16.57 0.66 17.80
CA ALA A 631 17.84 0.27 17.18
C ALA A 631 18.14 -1.22 17.35
N ILE A 632 17.25 -2.08 16.83
CA ILE A 632 17.47 -3.54 16.80
C ILE A 632 18.69 -3.86 15.94
N GLY A 633 19.55 -4.77 16.43
CA GLY A 633 20.78 -5.17 15.76
C GLY A 633 21.95 -4.20 15.95
N GLY A 634 21.72 -3.11 16.67
CA GLY A 634 22.76 -2.19 17.09
C GLY A 634 23.62 -2.71 18.25
N HIS A 635 24.59 -1.91 18.65
CA HIS A 635 25.45 -2.20 19.79
C HIS A 635 25.74 -0.93 20.62
N ARG A 636 26.15 -1.12 21.87
CA ARG A 636 26.48 -0.01 22.77
C ARG A 636 27.93 0.39 22.59
N GLU A 637 28.20 1.66 22.40
CA GLU A 637 29.52 2.28 22.43
C GLU A 637 29.52 3.39 23.49
N GLY A 638 30.04 3.07 24.71
CA GLY A 638 30.04 3.99 25.84
C GLY A 638 28.62 4.40 26.26
N SER A 639 28.29 5.69 26.09
CA SER A 639 26.97 6.25 26.39
C SER A 639 26.03 6.34 25.18
N LYS A 640 26.39 5.75 24.05
CA LYS A 640 25.58 5.79 22.82
C LYS A 640 25.22 4.39 22.33
N ILE A 641 24.10 4.29 21.64
CA ILE A 641 23.71 3.12 20.86
C ILE A 641 24.02 3.43 19.40
N VAL A 642 24.81 2.54 18.77
CA VAL A 642 25.13 2.58 17.34
C VAL A 642 24.22 1.57 16.63
N PRO A 643 23.38 2.00 15.67
CA PRO A 643 22.43 1.14 14.96
C PRO A 643 23.08 0.09 14.06
#